data_39031c8d21d493a2995d620d19790e1b
#
_entry.id   39031c8d21d493a2995d620d19790e1b
#
_cell.length_a   1.000
_cell.length_b   1.000
_cell.length_c   1.000
_cell.angle_alpha   90.00
_cell.angle_beta   90.00
_cell.angle_gamma   90.00
#
_symmetry.space_group_name_H-M   'P 1'
#
loop_
_entity.id
_entity.type
_entity.pdbx_description
1 polymer ?
#
loop_
_entity_poly.entity_id
_entity_poly.type
_entity_poly.pdbx_seq_one_letter_code
_entity_poly.pdbx_strand_id
1 'polypeptide(L)'
;MSEKLVLIDGHSILNRAFFGLPDLTNAEGLHTNAVYGFLNILFKILEEEQPEYLTVAFDVHAPTFRHKMFDAYKGTRKPMAEELRQQVPLMKEMLRAMGVTVIEKEGLEADDLLGTIAKRSEAAGYEVSVVSGDRDLLQLASDHIKIRIPKTRRTGTEIEDYNTKEVLEKYQVTPLQFIDVKALMGDTADNIPGVPGIGEKTATNLIVAYGSIENAYAHVEEIKPNRAKEMLKEHYDMAQLSKTLATIKIDADIPYDINEARIGNLYTPEAYMMCKRLEFKNLLKRFEVDTPVNTGEENFKRIKDFAGVEDFFAKAKKQQAAGVQLIYEKDVVLGLAVACTKEDVAYIPVAGFVTEQYLFEQSRQLLAAGTEIRTFDLKPQLKWIEADEKSHIFDVKIAAYLLNPLKNDYAYEDIAKDYLDLMVPSKEDYLGKKDFVTSSEEKPEEFLKMACYQAYINLMAKEPLAKQLEEEGMKELFDKIEMPLVYTLSDMEKEGIAIDADALKEYGENLAVSIDKIEKEIYEEAGETFNINSPKQLGVILFEKLQMPNGKKTKTGYSTAADVLEKLAPDYPIVSKILEYRQLTKLKSTYADGLAAFIAEDGRIHSTFQQTITATGRLSSTDPNLQNIPIRMELGRLIRKVFLPREGYVFLDADYSQIELRLLAHMSGDKNLIDAYKHAEDIHAITASKVFHVPFEEVTPLQRRNAKAVNFGIVYGISSFGLSQDLSITRKEAEQYIKSYFETYPGIKTFLDGLVEDGKTKGYVTTMFGRRRPVPELSSSNFMQRSFGERVAMNAPIQGSAADIIKIAMIHVHDRLKEEGLKSKLILQVHDELLVETCKEEQQQVEKILKEEMLHAADLAVTLEVDMHAGNNWYEAK
;
A
#
# COMPACT_ATOMS: atom_id res chain seq x y z
N MET A 1 -10.20 -48.44 7.10
CA MET A 1 -9.45 -47.61 6.19
C MET A 1 -8.09 -47.40 6.85
N SER A 2 -7.00 -47.46 6.10
CA SER A 2 -5.68 -47.14 6.64
C SER A 2 -5.65 -45.66 7.05
N GLU A 3 -5.07 -45.36 8.22
CA GLU A 3 -4.90 -43.99 8.68
C GLU A 3 -3.89 -43.26 7.78
N LYS A 4 -4.10 -41.93 7.58
CA LYS A 4 -3.30 -41.13 6.66
C LYS A 4 -2.37 -40.17 7.41
N LEU A 5 -1.12 -40.12 6.94
CA LEU A 5 -0.11 -39.20 7.40
C LEU A 5 0.27 -38.22 6.29
N VAL A 6 0.21 -36.91 6.55
CA VAL A 6 0.77 -35.88 5.69
C VAL A 6 2.10 -35.40 6.23
N LEU A 7 3.11 -35.41 5.38
CA LEU A 7 4.46 -34.92 5.66
C LEU A 7 4.74 -33.71 4.74
N ILE A 8 5.18 -32.60 5.30
CA ILE A 8 5.42 -31.37 4.53
C ILE A 8 6.87 -30.91 4.66
N ASP A 9 7.50 -30.64 3.53
CA ASP A 9 8.78 -29.94 3.45
C ASP A 9 8.56 -28.46 3.69
N GLY A 10 8.91 -28.01 4.90
CA GLY A 10 8.63 -26.65 5.37
C GLY A 10 9.35 -25.58 4.56
N HIS A 11 10.64 -25.78 4.27
CA HIS A 11 11.41 -24.80 3.52
C HIS A 11 10.99 -24.72 2.04
N SER A 12 10.72 -25.86 1.42
CA SER A 12 10.29 -25.93 0.02
C SER A 12 8.96 -25.21 -0.18
N ILE A 13 7.98 -25.48 0.69
CA ILE A 13 6.64 -24.88 0.59
C ILE A 13 6.68 -23.39 0.97
N LEU A 14 7.46 -23.02 2.00
CA LEU A 14 7.60 -21.62 2.40
C LEU A 14 8.28 -20.77 1.31
N ASN A 15 9.35 -21.28 0.70
CA ASN A 15 10.04 -20.65 -0.40
C ASN A 15 9.10 -20.45 -1.61
N ARG A 16 8.33 -21.49 -1.93
CA ARG A 16 7.34 -21.42 -2.99
C ARG A 16 6.27 -20.37 -2.74
N ALA A 17 5.76 -20.29 -1.52
CA ALA A 17 4.77 -19.30 -1.11
C ALA A 17 5.32 -17.89 -1.23
N PHE A 18 6.57 -17.67 -0.81
CA PHE A 18 7.27 -16.39 -0.90
C PHE A 18 7.35 -15.85 -2.33
N PHE A 19 7.76 -16.68 -3.29
CA PHE A 19 7.86 -16.28 -4.70
C PHE A 19 6.50 -16.34 -5.45
N GLY A 20 5.51 -17.00 -4.88
CA GLY A 20 4.18 -17.16 -5.47
C GLY A 20 3.22 -16.02 -5.18
N LEU A 21 3.47 -15.23 -4.14
CA LEU A 21 2.65 -14.10 -3.72
C LEU A 21 3.45 -12.80 -3.78
N PRO A 22 2.80 -11.65 -4.02
CA PRO A 22 3.45 -10.35 -3.85
C PRO A 22 3.90 -10.19 -2.40
N ASP A 23 4.85 -9.29 -2.18
CA ASP A 23 5.32 -8.95 -0.84
C ASP A 23 4.15 -8.37 -0.02
N LEU A 24 3.93 -8.93 1.16
CA LEU A 24 2.94 -8.50 2.14
C LEU A 24 3.65 -8.22 3.45
N THR A 25 3.38 -7.09 4.03
CA THR A 25 3.88 -6.70 5.35
C THR A 25 2.71 -6.35 6.27
N ASN A 26 2.83 -6.68 7.56
CA ASN A 26 1.89 -6.24 8.57
C ASN A 26 2.23 -4.83 9.09
N ALA A 27 1.44 -4.30 10.00
CA ALA A 27 1.65 -2.97 10.60
C ALA A 27 2.98 -2.86 11.39
N GLU A 28 3.56 -3.97 11.85
CA GLU A 28 4.88 -4.02 12.50
C GLU A 28 6.04 -3.99 11.48
N GLY A 29 5.74 -3.99 10.17
CA GLY A 29 6.74 -4.09 9.10
C GLY A 29 7.30 -5.50 8.88
N LEU A 30 6.70 -6.53 9.46
CA LEU A 30 7.08 -7.92 9.25
C LEU A 30 6.58 -8.41 7.88
N HIS A 31 7.45 -9.04 7.12
CA HIS A 31 7.06 -9.73 5.90
C HIS A 31 6.23 -10.97 6.24
N THR A 32 5.08 -11.16 5.58
CA THR A 32 4.09 -12.17 5.95
C THR A 32 3.60 -13.02 4.79
N ASN A 33 3.95 -12.67 3.55
CA ASN A 33 3.48 -13.35 2.33
C ASN A 33 3.81 -14.85 2.29
N ALA A 34 5.01 -15.26 2.75
CA ALA A 34 5.39 -16.66 2.76
C ALA A 34 4.57 -17.49 3.77
N VAL A 35 4.38 -16.95 4.99
CA VAL A 35 3.58 -17.59 6.03
C VAL A 35 2.12 -17.71 5.57
N TYR A 36 1.55 -16.63 5.04
CA TYR A 36 0.18 -16.63 4.50
C TYR A 36 -0.01 -17.65 3.38
N GLY A 37 0.91 -17.66 2.42
CA GLY A 37 0.85 -18.60 1.30
C GLY A 37 1.05 -20.05 1.73
N PHE A 38 1.93 -20.30 2.71
CA PHE A 38 2.12 -21.63 3.28
C PHE A 38 0.83 -22.14 3.93
N LEU A 39 0.18 -21.34 4.78
CA LEU A 39 -1.06 -21.70 5.44
C LEU A 39 -2.19 -22.00 4.44
N ASN A 40 -2.29 -21.23 3.36
CA ASN A 40 -3.27 -21.51 2.31
C ASN A 40 -3.01 -22.85 1.61
N ILE A 41 -1.75 -23.21 1.36
CA ILE A 41 -1.38 -24.52 0.81
C ILE A 41 -1.69 -25.63 1.80
N LEU A 42 -1.32 -25.42 3.08
CA LEU A 42 -1.58 -26.37 4.16
C LEU A 42 -3.07 -26.68 4.29
N PHE A 43 -3.91 -25.65 4.41
CA PHE A 43 -5.36 -25.86 4.54
C PHE A 43 -5.96 -26.56 3.32
N LYS A 44 -5.50 -26.22 2.11
CA LYS A 44 -5.92 -26.92 0.89
C LYS A 44 -5.57 -28.41 0.94
N ILE A 45 -4.37 -28.76 1.38
CA ILE A 45 -3.94 -30.15 1.51
C ILE A 45 -4.77 -30.90 2.54
N LEU A 46 -5.04 -30.27 3.69
CA LEU A 46 -5.88 -30.85 4.72
C LEU A 46 -7.32 -31.10 4.25
N GLU A 47 -7.88 -30.18 3.48
CA GLU A 47 -9.22 -30.31 2.88
C GLU A 47 -9.27 -31.46 1.84
N GLU A 48 -8.22 -31.62 1.03
CA GLU A 48 -8.15 -32.67 0.00
C GLU A 48 -7.84 -34.07 0.56
N GLU A 49 -6.89 -34.13 1.50
CA GLU A 49 -6.39 -35.43 2.02
C GLU A 49 -7.16 -35.94 3.26
N GLN A 50 -7.69 -35.01 4.08
CA GLN A 50 -8.34 -35.33 5.36
C GLN A 50 -7.51 -36.27 6.22
N PRO A 51 -6.24 -35.96 6.52
CA PRO A 51 -5.34 -36.85 7.22
C PRO A 51 -5.62 -36.86 8.73
N GLU A 52 -5.27 -37.96 9.39
CA GLU A 52 -5.27 -38.06 10.85
C GLU A 52 -3.99 -37.52 11.49
N TYR A 53 -2.88 -37.49 10.71
CA TYR A 53 -1.56 -37.12 11.20
C TYR A 53 -0.90 -36.10 10.29
N LEU A 54 -0.19 -35.13 10.86
CA LEU A 54 0.51 -34.07 10.14
C LEU A 54 1.86 -33.77 10.78
N THR A 55 2.91 -33.77 9.96
CA THR A 55 4.25 -33.35 10.39
C THR A 55 4.88 -32.42 9.35
N VAL A 56 5.56 -31.37 9.80
CA VAL A 56 6.31 -30.46 8.95
C VAL A 56 7.79 -30.54 9.32
N ALA A 57 8.66 -30.83 8.34
CA ALA A 57 10.09 -30.89 8.52
C ALA A 57 10.77 -29.61 8.03
N PHE A 58 11.77 -29.15 8.79
CA PHE A 58 12.60 -28.02 8.39
C PHE A 58 14.08 -28.39 8.41
N ASP A 59 14.84 -27.79 7.47
CA ASP A 59 16.31 -27.83 7.53
C ASP A 59 16.85 -27.00 8.69
N VAL A 60 17.96 -27.47 9.27
CA VAL A 60 18.76 -26.68 10.23
C VAL A 60 19.92 -26.05 9.49
N HIS A 61 20.28 -24.82 9.85
CA HIS A 61 21.42 -24.13 9.26
C HIS A 61 22.74 -24.68 9.83
N ALA A 62 23.02 -25.95 9.50
CA ALA A 62 24.24 -26.67 9.91
C ALA A 62 24.72 -27.58 8.79
N PRO A 63 26.03 -27.88 8.69
CA PRO A 63 26.56 -28.81 7.69
C PRO A 63 25.98 -30.22 7.85
N THR A 64 25.45 -30.77 6.78
CA THR A 64 24.94 -32.15 6.74
C THR A 64 26.06 -33.15 6.39
N PHE A 65 25.77 -34.45 6.47
CA PHE A 65 26.72 -35.48 6.07
C PHE A 65 27.15 -35.34 4.59
N ARG A 66 26.28 -34.80 3.70
CA ARG A 66 26.60 -34.53 2.28
C ARG A 66 27.66 -33.43 2.15
N HIS A 67 27.62 -32.39 2.94
CA HIS A 67 28.66 -31.36 2.98
C HIS A 67 30.01 -31.93 3.45
N LYS A 68 30.01 -32.91 4.38
CA LYS A 68 31.25 -33.57 4.82
C LYS A 68 31.83 -34.53 3.77
N MET A 69 30.99 -35.04 2.86
CA MET A 69 31.40 -35.91 1.77
C MET A 69 31.88 -35.13 0.54
N PHE A 70 31.28 -33.97 0.30
CA PHE A 70 31.55 -33.15 -0.86
C PHE A 70 31.42 -31.66 -0.48
N ASP A 71 32.54 -31.00 -0.30
CA ASP A 71 32.59 -29.59 0.19
C ASP A 71 31.85 -28.59 -0.72
N ALA A 72 31.76 -28.89 -2.02
CA ALA A 72 31.07 -28.06 -2.99
C ALA A 72 29.54 -28.29 -3.03
N TYR A 73 28.99 -29.24 -2.26
CA TYR A 73 27.57 -29.54 -2.23
C TYR A 73 26.76 -28.29 -1.83
N LYS A 74 25.74 -27.95 -2.61
CA LYS A 74 24.92 -26.72 -2.47
C LYS A 74 25.71 -25.39 -2.49
N GLY A 75 27.02 -25.44 -2.82
CA GLY A 75 27.88 -24.25 -2.76
C GLY A 75 27.54 -23.13 -3.78
N THR A 76 26.78 -23.46 -4.80
CA THR A 76 26.29 -22.50 -5.81
C THR A 76 24.96 -21.84 -5.45
N ARG A 77 24.29 -22.30 -4.38
CA ARG A 77 23.01 -21.72 -3.94
C ARG A 77 23.21 -20.28 -3.44
N LYS A 78 22.38 -19.36 -3.93
CA LYS A 78 22.33 -18.00 -3.40
C LYS A 78 21.79 -18.01 -1.96
N PRO A 79 22.27 -17.11 -1.09
CA PRO A 79 21.71 -16.94 0.23
C PRO A 79 20.19 -16.71 0.16
N MET A 80 19.48 -17.23 1.15
CA MET A 80 18.04 -16.98 1.31
C MET A 80 17.79 -15.48 1.45
N ALA A 81 16.78 -14.97 0.73
CA ALA A 81 16.37 -13.57 0.87
C ALA A 81 16.06 -13.23 2.33
N GLU A 82 16.45 -12.07 2.79
CA GLU A 82 16.31 -11.67 4.20
C GLU A 82 14.83 -11.67 4.63
N GLU A 83 13.97 -11.20 3.74
CA GLU A 83 12.52 -11.15 3.93
C GLU A 83 11.90 -12.54 4.12
N LEU A 84 12.46 -13.57 3.45
CA LEU A 84 12.05 -14.95 3.64
C LEU A 84 12.67 -15.54 4.92
N ARG A 85 13.93 -15.21 5.21
CA ARG A 85 14.64 -15.70 6.40
C ARG A 85 13.92 -15.31 7.67
N GLN A 86 13.38 -14.09 7.73
CA GLN A 86 12.59 -13.59 8.87
C GLN A 86 11.27 -14.37 9.05
N GLN A 87 10.71 -14.91 7.98
CA GLN A 87 9.43 -15.63 8.04
C GLN A 87 9.57 -17.10 8.47
N VAL A 88 10.78 -17.70 8.40
CA VAL A 88 10.98 -19.09 8.81
C VAL A 88 10.65 -19.31 10.31
N PRO A 89 11.19 -18.52 11.26
CA PRO A 89 10.81 -18.67 12.66
C PRO A 89 9.33 -18.39 12.92
N LEU A 90 8.74 -17.39 12.26
CA LEU A 90 7.30 -17.07 12.35
C LEU A 90 6.44 -18.26 11.91
N MET A 91 6.85 -18.95 10.84
CA MET A 91 6.10 -20.13 10.35
C MET A 91 6.19 -21.30 11.34
N LYS A 92 7.37 -21.56 11.89
CA LYS A 92 7.54 -22.59 12.93
C LYS A 92 6.71 -22.29 14.19
N GLU A 93 6.69 -21.04 14.60
CA GLU A 93 5.87 -20.55 15.72
C GLU A 93 4.38 -20.75 15.45
N MET A 94 3.91 -20.35 14.27
CA MET A 94 2.53 -20.54 13.83
C MET A 94 2.12 -22.02 13.83
N LEU A 95 2.95 -22.91 13.27
CA LEU A 95 2.66 -24.34 13.24
C LEU A 95 2.57 -24.92 14.66
N ARG A 96 3.48 -24.53 15.56
CA ARG A 96 3.42 -24.97 16.97
C ARG A 96 2.18 -24.43 17.68
N ALA A 97 1.83 -23.17 17.42
CA ALA A 97 0.60 -22.60 17.95
C ALA A 97 -0.66 -23.32 17.44
N MET A 98 -0.64 -23.83 16.22
CA MET A 98 -1.68 -24.69 15.65
C MET A 98 -1.63 -26.13 16.18
N GLY A 99 -0.69 -26.51 17.04
CA GLY A 99 -0.51 -27.88 17.53
C GLY A 99 0.05 -28.85 16.47
N VAL A 100 0.68 -28.33 15.41
CA VAL A 100 1.29 -29.14 14.37
C VAL A 100 2.70 -29.58 14.78
N THR A 101 3.00 -30.87 14.61
CA THR A 101 4.33 -31.42 14.88
C THR A 101 5.36 -30.87 13.89
N VAL A 102 6.37 -30.18 14.42
CA VAL A 102 7.49 -29.62 13.66
C VAL A 102 8.77 -30.37 14.02
N ILE A 103 9.47 -30.91 13.03
CA ILE A 103 10.71 -31.67 13.22
C ILE A 103 11.88 -30.99 12.50
N GLU A 104 13.05 -31.07 13.14
CA GLU A 104 14.32 -30.62 12.59
C GLU A 104 15.46 -31.38 13.29
N LYS A 105 16.55 -31.67 12.59
CA LYS A 105 17.70 -32.38 13.16
C LYS A 105 19.02 -31.93 12.52
N GLU A 106 19.98 -31.57 13.32
CA GLU A 106 21.33 -31.26 12.83
C GLU A 106 21.99 -32.45 12.13
N GLY A 107 22.71 -32.17 11.07
CA GLY A 107 23.43 -33.16 10.28
C GLY A 107 22.57 -33.93 9.25
N LEU A 108 21.27 -33.71 9.22
CA LEU A 108 20.31 -34.23 8.26
C LEU A 108 19.59 -33.08 7.55
N GLU A 109 19.08 -33.36 6.35
CA GLU A 109 18.21 -32.47 5.62
C GLU A 109 16.73 -32.84 5.87
N ALA A 110 15.82 -31.91 5.63
CA ALA A 110 14.37 -32.15 5.77
C ALA A 110 13.93 -33.37 4.96
N ASP A 111 14.47 -33.56 3.75
CA ASP A 111 14.20 -34.71 2.89
C ASP A 111 14.57 -36.05 3.54
N ASP A 112 15.68 -36.11 4.29
CA ASP A 112 16.10 -37.32 5.03
C ASP A 112 15.14 -37.64 6.19
N LEU A 113 14.64 -36.59 6.86
CA LEU A 113 13.62 -36.74 7.91
C LEU A 113 12.30 -37.24 7.32
N LEU A 114 11.83 -36.58 6.25
CA LEU A 114 10.60 -36.95 5.56
C LEU A 114 10.68 -38.38 4.98
N GLY A 115 11.79 -38.71 4.33
CA GLY A 115 12.04 -40.05 3.76
C GLY A 115 12.05 -41.14 4.83
N THR A 116 12.71 -40.88 5.95
CA THR A 116 12.75 -41.86 7.06
C THR A 116 11.37 -42.06 7.69
N ILE A 117 10.62 -40.98 7.95
CA ILE A 117 9.28 -41.10 8.52
C ILE A 117 8.32 -41.72 7.54
N ALA A 118 8.36 -41.35 6.25
CA ALA A 118 7.50 -41.92 5.24
C ALA A 118 7.67 -43.44 5.14
N LYS A 119 8.92 -43.94 5.08
CA LYS A 119 9.22 -45.38 4.97
C LYS A 119 8.87 -46.17 6.24
N ARG A 120 9.10 -45.58 7.41
CA ARG A 120 8.67 -46.16 8.71
C ARG A 120 7.15 -46.28 8.80
N SER A 121 6.44 -45.22 8.38
CA SER A 121 4.98 -45.17 8.43
C SER A 121 4.34 -46.10 7.40
N GLU A 122 4.89 -46.20 6.17
CA GLU A 122 4.49 -47.19 5.16
C GLU A 122 4.62 -48.60 5.72
N ALA A 123 5.76 -48.95 6.32
CA ALA A 123 6.00 -50.24 6.93
C ALA A 123 5.04 -50.57 8.11
N ALA A 124 4.53 -49.53 8.78
CA ALA A 124 3.53 -49.63 9.83
C ALA A 124 2.08 -49.69 9.31
N GLY A 125 1.86 -49.57 7.99
CA GLY A 125 0.55 -49.71 7.35
C GLY A 125 -0.22 -48.41 7.17
N TYR A 126 0.43 -47.26 7.26
CA TYR A 126 -0.17 -45.97 6.99
C TYR A 126 -0.11 -45.61 5.50
N GLU A 127 -1.10 -44.83 5.03
CA GLU A 127 -1.04 -44.13 3.75
C GLU A 127 -0.31 -42.77 3.98
N VAL A 128 0.71 -42.51 3.17
CA VAL A 128 1.58 -41.34 3.38
C VAL A 128 1.51 -40.40 2.18
N SER A 129 1.28 -39.11 2.43
CA SER A 129 1.39 -38.06 1.43
C SER A 129 2.55 -37.15 1.78
N VAL A 130 3.57 -37.07 0.94
CA VAL A 130 4.73 -36.16 1.10
C VAL A 130 4.55 -34.95 0.20
N VAL A 131 4.50 -33.78 0.77
CA VAL A 131 4.26 -32.49 0.08
C VAL A 131 5.55 -31.70 0.00
N SER A 132 6.07 -31.50 -1.18
CA SER A 132 7.26 -30.67 -1.45
C SER A 132 7.26 -30.15 -2.87
N GLY A 133 7.96 -29.05 -3.11
CA GLY A 133 8.29 -28.58 -4.46
C GLY A 133 9.49 -29.30 -5.06
N ASP A 134 10.23 -30.07 -4.26
CA ASP A 134 11.42 -30.78 -4.69
C ASP A 134 11.07 -32.13 -5.35
N ARG A 135 11.61 -32.33 -6.54
CA ARG A 135 11.40 -33.58 -7.29
C ARG A 135 12.27 -34.74 -6.81
N ASP A 136 13.26 -34.48 -6.00
CA ASP A 136 14.13 -35.53 -5.50
C ASP A 136 13.37 -36.46 -4.57
N LEU A 137 12.31 -36.00 -3.95
CA LEU A 137 11.38 -36.81 -3.17
C LEU A 137 10.60 -37.86 -4.00
N LEU A 138 10.58 -37.73 -5.34
CA LEU A 138 9.94 -38.76 -6.20
C LEU A 138 10.57 -40.16 -6.02
N GLN A 139 11.81 -40.23 -5.56
CA GLN A 139 12.46 -41.49 -5.23
C GLN A 139 11.79 -42.26 -4.10
N LEU A 140 10.98 -41.59 -3.28
CA LEU A 140 10.25 -42.21 -2.17
C LEU A 140 8.90 -42.79 -2.57
N ALA A 141 8.40 -42.37 -3.76
CA ALA A 141 7.06 -42.82 -4.22
C ALA A 141 6.89 -44.34 -4.24
N SER A 142 5.73 -44.78 -3.77
CA SER A 142 5.33 -46.18 -3.74
C SER A 142 3.81 -46.28 -3.93
N ASP A 143 3.26 -47.46 -3.76
CA ASP A 143 1.81 -47.66 -3.80
C ASP A 143 1.10 -47.05 -2.58
N HIS A 144 1.82 -46.84 -1.47
CA HIS A 144 1.33 -46.23 -0.20
C HIS A 144 1.99 -44.92 0.13
N ILE A 145 3.00 -44.46 -0.62
CA ILE A 145 3.61 -43.15 -0.48
C ILE A 145 3.35 -42.35 -1.75
N LYS A 146 2.54 -41.32 -1.61
CA LYS A 146 2.21 -40.34 -2.66
C LYS A 146 3.03 -39.06 -2.50
N ILE A 147 3.70 -38.65 -3.54
CA ILE A 147 4.43 -37.35 -3.57
C ILE A 147 3.55 -36.29 -4.21
N ARG A 148 3.27 -35.22 -3.48
CA ARG A 148 2.41 -34.12 -3.90
C ARG A 148 3.24 -32.87 -4.17
N ILE A 149 3.25 -32.41 -5.42
CA ILE A 149 4.03 -31.26 -5.86
C ILE A 149 3.10 -30.08 -6.18
N PRO A 150 3.00 -29.07 -5.30
CA PRO A 150 2.20 -27.88 -5.59
C PRO A 150 2.79 -27.10 -6.76
N LYS A 151 1.97 -26.60 -7.68
CA LYS A 151 2.33 -25.73 -8.79
C LYS A 151 1.49 -24.45 -8.74
N THR A 152 2.13 -23.30 -8.65
CA THR A 152 1.45 -22.02 -8.72
C THR A 152 1.16 -21.67 -10.16
N ARG A 153 -0.11 -21.47 -10.51
CA ARG A 153 -0.57 -20.96 -11.81
C ARG A 153 -1.31 -19.63 -11.60
N ARG A 154 -1.57 -18.93 -12.70
CA ARG A 154 -2.30 -17.65 -12.68
C ARG A 154 -3.71 -17.75 -12.07
N THR A 155 -4.28 -18.94 -12.07
CA THR A 155 -5.61 -19.28 -11.56
C THR A 155 -5.61 -19.85 -10.13
N GLY A 156 -4.45 -19.99 -9.49
CA GLY A 156 -4.30 -20.57 -8.15
C GLY A 156 -3.23 -21.66 -8.06
N THR A 157 -3.21 -22.38 -6.95
CA THR A 157 -2.27 -23.49 -6.74
C THR A 157 -2.92 -24.81 -7.17
N GLU A 158 -2.34 -25.48 -8.15
CA GLU A 158 -2.64 -26.87 -8.52
C GLU A 158 -1.63 -27.80 -7.86
N ILE A 159 -2.03 -29.04 -7.54
CA ILE A 159 -1.15 -30.06 -6.95
C ILE A 159 -1.07 -31.23 -7.93
N GLU A 160 0.16 -31.63 -8.28
CA GLU A 160 0.41 -32.84 -9.05
C GLU A 160 0.77 -33.96 -8.08
N ASP A 161 0.10 -35.09 -8.23
CA ASP A 161 0.29 -36.30 -7.42
C ASP A 161 1.09 -37.36 -8.17
N TYR A 162 2.03 -38.01 -7.50
CA TYR A 162 2.91 -39.03 -8.05
C TYR A 162 3.01 -40.22 -7.11
N ASN A 163 2.48 -41.37 -7.55
CA ASN A 163 2.78 -42.69 -7.02
C ASN A 163 3.79 -43.39 -7.93
N THR A 164 4.09 -44.63 -7.71
CA THR A 164 4.98 -45.48 -8.56
C THR A 164 4.60 -45.38 -10.04
N LYS A 165 3.31 -45.44 -10.33
CA LYS A 165 2.78 -45.43 -11.71
C LYS A 165 3.02 -44.10 -12.41
N GLU A 166 2.67 -42.98 -11.79
CA GLU A 166 2.81 -41.63 -12.36
C GLU A 166 4.29 -41.30 -12.57
N VAL A 167 5.19 -41.74 -11.67
CA VAL A 167 6.64 -41.58 -11.85
C VAL A 167 7.09 -42.36 -13.08
N LEU A 168 6.69 -43.62 -13.22
CA LEU A 168 7.04 -44.46 -14.35
C LEU A 168 6.49 -43.90 -15.68
N GLU A 169 5.23 -43.49 -15.70
CA GLU A 169 4.62 -42.89 -16.90
C GLU A 169 5.32 -41.61 -17.37
N LYS A 170 5.72 -40.74 -16.42
CA LYS A 170 6.29 -39.46 -16.75
C LYS A 170 7.80 -39.47 -17.00
N TYR A 171 8.54 -40.23 -16.20
CA TYR A 171 10.00 -40.26 -16.22
C TYR A 171 10.59 -41.53 -16.85
N GLN A 172 9.77 -42.49 -17.21
CA GLN A 172 10.16 -43.79 -17.84
C GLN A 172 11.04 -44.70 -16.97
N VAL A 173 11.17 -44.35 -15.69
CA VAL A 173 11.95 -45.10 -14.69
C VAL A 173 11.16 -45.28 -13.42
N THR A 174 11.47 -46.30 -12.63
CA THR A 174 10.87 -46.45 -11.31
C THR A 174 11.38 -45.38 -10.33
N PRO A 175 10.68 -45.14 -9.21
CA PRO A 175 11.14 -44.21 -8.17
C PRO A 175 12.60 -44.46 -7.73
N LEU A 176 12.99 -45.73 -7.50
CA LEU A 176 14.36 -46.06 -7.14
C LEU A 176 15.36 -45.80 -8.26
N GLN A 177 14.98 -46.07 -9.50
CA GLN A 177 15.83 -45.79 -10.68
C GLN A 177 15.98 -44.29 -10.95
N PHE A 178 15.04 -43.46 -10.44
CA PHE A 178 15.14 -42.02 -10.56
C PHE A 178 16.41 -41.46 -9.87
N ILE A 179 16.90 -42.14 -8.80
CA ILE A 179 18.17 -41.81 -8.14
C ILE A 179 19.33 -41.95 -9.12
N ASP A 180 19.35 -43.05 -9.88
CA ASP A 180 20.42 -43.35 -10.84
C ASP A 180 20.41 -42.36 -12.02
N VAL A 181 19.22 -41.94 -12.47
CA VAL A 181 19.08 -40.89 -13.50
C VAL A 181 19.67 -39.58 -13.00
N LYS A 182 19.30 -39.19 -11.78
CA LYS A 182 19.83 -37.96 -11.14
C LYS A 182 21.35 -38.02 -10.94
N ALA A 183 21.85 -39.16 -10.52
CA ALA A 183 23.27 -39.38 -10.30
C ALA A 183 24.10 -39.29 -11.61
N LEU A 184 23.56 -39.75 -12.72
CA LEU A 184 24.23 -39.66 -14.04
C LEU A 184 24.17 -38.22 -14.59
N MET A 185 23.01 -37.58 -14.55
CA MET A 185 22.85 -36.25 -15.13
C MET A 185 23.41 -35.11 -14.24
N GLY A 186 23.56 -35.34 -12.94
CA GLY A 186 23.90 -34.33 -11.96
C GLY A 186 22.73 -33.41 -11.62
N ASP A 187 22.97 -32.51 -10.68
CA ASP A 187 22.00 -31.46 -10.31
C ASP A 187 22.71 -30.13 -10.10
N THR A 188 22.40 -29.16 -10.94
CA THR A 188 22.99 -27.82 -10.86
C THR A 188 22.50 -27.02 -9.66
N ALA A 189 21.29 -27.31 -9.13
CA ALA A 189 20.73 -26.62 -7.99
C ALA A 189 21.45 -27.03 -6.69
N ASP A 190 21.80 -28.29 -6.55
CA ASP A 190 22.51 -28.86 -5.41
C ASP A 190 24.00 -29.04 -5.66
N ASN A 191 24.44 -28.61 -6.82
CA ASN A 191 25.84 -28.77 -7.25
C ASN A 191 26.33 -30.23 -7.19
N ILE A 192 25.43 -31.17 -7.55
CA ILE A 192 25.80 -32.58 -7.72
C ILE A 192 26.45 -32.73 -9.09
N PRO A 193 27.69 -33.27 -9.18
CA PRO A 193 28.48 -33.16 -10.39
C PRO A 193 27.94 -33.97 -11.57
N GLY A 194 27.37 -35.15 -11.31
CA GLY A 194 26.94 -36.05 -12.37
C GLY A 194 28.10 -36.61 -13.19
N VAL A 195 27.81 -37.16 -14.38
CA VAL A 195 28.82 -37.56 -15.36
C VAL A 195 28.88 -36.55 -16.48
N PRO A 196 30.06 -35.90 -16.72
CA PRO A 196 30.17 -34.90 -17.75
C PRO A 196 29.67 -35.37 -19.12
N GLY A 197 28.77 -34.57 -19.74
CA GLY A 197 28.24 -34.90 -21.06
C GLY A 197 27.11 -35.91 -21.10
N ILE A 198 26.65 -36.41 -19.95
CA ILE A 198 25.44 -37.21 -19.80
C ILE A 198 24.33 -36.32 -19.25
N GLY A 199 23.41 -35.89 -20.12
CA GLY A 199 22.23 -35.14 -19.72
C GLY A 199 21.04 -36.03 -19.49
N GLU A 200 19.89 -35.47 -19.03
CA GLU A 200 18.66 -36.15 -18.61
C GLU A 200 18.23 -37.27 -19.59
N LYS A 201 18.11 -36.96 -20.89
CA LYS A 201 17.68 -37.94 -21.90
C LYS A 201 18.61 -39.13 -22.01
N THR A 202 19.91 -38.91 -21.95
CA THR A 202 20.92 -39.97 -22.05
C THR A 202 20.94 -40.82 -20.79
N ALA A 203 20.87 -40.16 -19.61
CA ALA A 203 20.77 -40.82 -18.32
C ALA A 203 19.54 -41.70 -18.23
N THR A 204 18.36 -41.18 -18.60
CA THR A 204 17.10 -41.96 -18.62
C THR A 204 17.23 -43.17 -19.54
N ASN A 205 17.72 -43.03 -20.78
CA ASN A 205 17.87 -44.14 -21.71
C ASN A 205 18.83 -45.21 -21.19
N LEU A 206 19.92 -44.84 -20.52
CA LEU A 206 20.86 -45.77 -19.91
C LEU A 206 20.19 -46.55 -18.77
N ILE A 207 19.45 -45.90 -17.91
CA ILE A 207 18.80 -46.56 -16.77
C ILE A 207 17.62 -47.44 -17.24
N VAL A 208 16.87 -47.01 -18.24
CA VAL A 208 15.84 -47.84 -18.87
C VAL A 208 16.45 -49.12 -19.50
N ALA A 209 17.62 -48.99 -20.15
CA ALA A 209 18.28 -50.11 -20.82
C ALA A 209 18.97 -51.09 -19.85
N TYR A 210 19.62 -50.56 -18.80
CA TYR A 210 20.51 -51.35 -17.93
C TYR A 210 20.01 -51.47 -16.49
N GLY A 211 18.97 -50.75 -16.09
CA GLY A 211 18.35 -50.82 -14.78
C GLY A 211 19.03 -50.06 -13.66
N SER A 212 20.35 -49.96 -13.67
CA SER A 212 21.13 -49.18 -12.68
C SER A 212 22.46 -48.69 -13.26
N ILE A 213 23.13 -47.74 -12.58
CA ILE A 213 24.48 -47.25 -12.93
C ILE A 213 25.52 -48.38 -12.91
N GLU A 214 25.46 -49.25 -11.90
CA GLU A 214 26.39 -50.36 -11.71
C GLU A 214 26.28 -51.31 -12.88
N ASN A 215 25.06 -51.66 -13.29
CA ASN A 215 24.85 -52.56 -14.42
C ASN A 215 25.18 -51.92 -15.75
N ALA A 216 24.91 -50.60 -15.93
CA ALA A 216 25.34 -49.85 -17.10
C ALA A 216 26.89 -49.81 -17.20
N TYR A 217 27.59 -49.66 -16.09
CA TYR A 217 29.04 -49.69 -16.05
C TYR A 217 29.59 -51.11 -16.35
N ALA A 218 28.95 -52.16 -15.81
CA ALA A 218 29.35 -53.55 -16.11
C ALA A 218 29.24 -53.87 -17.62
N HIS A 219 28.27 -53.24 -18.34
CA HIS A 219 28.08 -53.40 -19.78
C HIS A 219 28.53 -52.16 -20.57
N VAL A 220 29.49 -51.41 -20.01
CA VAL A 220 29.90 -50.13 -20.59
C VAL A 220 30.37 -50.21 -22.04
N GLU A 221 30.91 -51.33 -22.46
CA GLU A 221 31.37 -51.53 -23.85
C GLU A 221 30.20 -51.52 -24.87
N GLU A 222 28.99 -51.82 -24.42
CA GLU A 222 27.78 -51.89 -25.24
C GLU A 222 27.05 -50.55 -25.35
N ILE A 223 27.43 -49.60 -24.52
CA ILE A 223 26.76 -48.29 -24.44
C ILE A 223 26.91 -47.47 -25.73
N LYS A 224 25.81 -46.91 -26.19
CA LYS A 224 25.74 -45.93 -27.28
C LYS A 224 25.02 -44.65 -26.77
N PRO A 225 25.46 -43.46 -27.16
CA PRO A 225 26.61 -43.12 -28.07
C PRO A 225 27.97 -43.35 -27.41
N ASN A 226 28.99 -43.49 -28.19
CA ASN A 226 30.38 -43.73 -27.72
C ASN A 226 30.83 -42.65 -26.71
N ARG A 227 30.40 -41.44 -26.84
CA ARG A 227 30.70 -40.35 -25.87
C ARG A 227 30.21 -40.68 -24.47
N ALA A 228 28.98 -41.17 -24.34
CA ALA A 228 28.42 -41.52 -23.03
C ALA A 228 29.19 -42.71 -22.42
N LYS A 229 29.58 -43.72 -23.27
CA LYS A 229 30.42 -44.83 -22.89
C LYS A 229 31.74 -44.36 -22.27
N GLU A 230 32.49 -43.51 -23.00
CA GLU A 230 33.81 -43.06 -22.57
C GLU A 230 33.68 -42.21 -21.30
N MET A 231 32.69 -41.31 -21.24
CA MET A 231 32.45 -40.44 -20.05
C MET A 231 32.06 -41.29 -18.82
N LEU A 232 31.25 -42.32 -18.96
CA LEU A 232 30.89 -43.16 -17.84
C LEU A 232 32.11 -43.99 -17.36
N LYS A 233 32.97 -44.46 -18.28
CA LYS A 233 34.22 -45.13 -17.91
C LYS A 233 35.16 -44.28 -17.12
N GLU A 234 35.39 -43.04 -17.61
CA GLU A 234 36.32 -42.10 -17.02
C GLU A 234 35.82 -41.55 -15.69
N HIS A 235 34.51 -41.36 -15.52
CA HIS A 235 33.90 -40.69 -14.39
C HIS A 235 32.99 -41.57 -13.56
N TYR A 236 33.18 -42.88 -13.53
CA TYR A 236 32.33 -43.79 -12.75
C TYR A 236 32.34 -43.50 -11.25
N ASP A 237 33.50 -43.15 -10.66
CA ASP A 237 33.60 -42.76 -9.26
C ASP A 237 32.79 -41.51 -8.97
N MET A 238 32.72 -40.56 -9.91
CA MET A 238 31.87 -39.38 -9.80
C MET A 238 30.38 -39.72 -9.88
N ALA A 239 29.97 -40.69 -10.70
CA ALA A 239 28.60 -41.17 -10.74
C ALA A 239 28.21 -41.82 -9.40
N GLN A 240 29.10 -42.60 -8.79
CA GLN A 240 28.87 -43.21 -7.46
C GLN A 240 28.75 -42.15 -6.35
N LEU A 241 29.65 -41.15 -6.35
CA LEU A 241 29.53 -40.04 -5.44
C LEU A 241 28.20 -39.28 -5.64
N SER A 242 27.84 -38.98 -6.88
CA SER A 242 26.60 -38.32 -7.22
C SER A 242 25.37 -39.12 -6.80
N LYS A 243 25.39 -40.46 -6.93
CA LYS A 243 24.33 -41.37 -6.45
C LYS A 243 24.18 -41.25 -4.93
N THR A 244 25.29 -41.25 -4.21
CA THR A 244 25.26 -41.11 -2.74
C THR A 244 24.70 -39.76 -2.32
N LEU A 245 25.08 -38.68 -3.00
CA LEU A 245 24.60 -37.32 -2.72
C LEU A 245 23.10 -37.15 -3.05
N ALA A 246 22.62 -37.77 -4.15
CA ALA A 246 21.22 -37.71 -4.58
C ALA A 246 20.29 -38.62 -3.79
N THR A 247 20.85 -39.63 -3.08
CA THR A 247 20.02 -40.59 -2.31
C THR A 247 19.54 -39.97 -0.99
N ILE A 248 18.22 -39.99 -0.81
CA ILE A 248 17.61 -39.59 0.46
C ILE A 248 17.79 -40.72 1.50
N LYS A 249 18.21 -40.35 2.69
CA LYS A 249 18.39 -41.29 3.78
C LYS A 249 17.02 -41.66 4.40
N ILE A 250 16.70 -42.93 4.37
CA ILE A 250 15.40 -43.46 4.80
C ILE A 250 15.44 -44.24 6.13
N ASP A 251 16.61 -44.35 6.70
CA ASP A 251 16.92 -45.14 7.93
C ASP A 251 17.58 -44.26 9.01
N ALA A 252 17.39 -42.97 8.96
CA ALA A 252 18.00 -42.05 9.93
C ALA A 252 17.47 -42.34 11.36
N ASP A 253 18.38 -42.24 12.33
CA ASP A 253 18.02 -42.33 13.74
C ASP A 253 17.41 -41.02 14.18
N ILE A 254 16.06 -40.96 14.19
CA ILE A 254 15.29 -39.79 14.61
C ILE A 254 14.29 -40.18 15.68
N PRO A 255 14.18 -39.41 16.76
CA PRO A 255 13.12 -39.58 17.72
C PRO A 255 11.82 -39.05 17.13
N TYR A 256 10.96 -39.95 16.66
CA TYR A 256 9.68 -39.58 16.10
C TYR A 256 8.62 -40.58 16.57
N ASP A 257 7.60 -40.05 17.22
CA ASP A 257 6.38 -40.79 17.57
C ASP A 257 5.21 -40.24 16.74
N ILE A 258 4.60 -41.11 15.95
CA ILE A 258 3.46 -40.73 15.11
C ILE A 258 2.26 -40.26 15.93
N ASN A 259 2.11 -40.74 17.17
CA ASN A 259 1.00 -40.32 18.03
C ASN A 259 1.08 -38.81 18.39
N GLU A 260 2.29 -38.24 18.46
CA GLU A 260 2.49 -36.82 18.68
C GLU A 260 2.11 -35.99 17.44
N ALA A 261 2.07 -36.60 16.26
CA ALA A 261 1.68 -35.96 15.01
C ALA A 261 0.17 -36.00 14.72
N ARG A 262 -0.63 -36.51 15.64
CA ARG A 262 -2.08 -36.60 15.48
C ARG A 262 -2.67 -35.18 15.43
N ILE A 263 -3.47 -34.92 14.39
CA ILE A 263 -4.10 -33.62 14.21
C ILE A 263 -5.18 -33.41 15.27
N GLY A 264 -4.98 -32.39 16.10
CA GLY A 264 -5.98 -31.91 17.04
C GLY A 264 -6.77 -30.72 16.50
N ASN A 265 -7.20 -29.83 17.37
CA ASN A 265 -7.77 -28.55 16.96
C ASN A 265 -6.66 -27.62 16.46
N LEU A 266 -6.60 -27.37 15.15
CA LEU A 266 -5.63 -26.44 14.53
C LEU A 266 -5.97 -24.96 14.80
N TYR A 267 -7.19 -24.69 15.21
CA TYR A 267 -7.72 -23.35 15.45
C TYR A 267 -7.66 -22.98 16.92
N THR A 268 -6.45 -23.01 17.48
CA THR A 268 -6.20 -22.68 18.88
C THR A 268 -6.27 -21.17 19.12
N PRO A 269 -6.49 -20.73 20.37
CA PRO A 269 -6.40 -19.30 20.72
C PRO A 269 -5.04 -18.67 20.37
N GLU A 270 -3.96 -19.41 20.54
CA GLU A 270 -2.60 -18.97 20.23
C GLU A 270 -2.41 -18.77 18.71
N ALA A 271 -2.89 -19.70 17.88
CA ALA A 271 -2.88 -19.57 16.44
C ALA A 271 -3.77 -18.41 15.96
N TYR A 272 -4.90 -18.19 16.61
CA TYR A 272 -5.76 -17.04 16.38
C TYR A 272 -5.03 -15.71 16.63
N MET A 273 -4.37 -15.58 17.79
CA MET A 273 -3.60 -14.37 18.12
C MET A 273 -2.45 -14.14 17.16
N MET A 274 -1.78 -15.20 16.69
CA MET A 274 -0.76 -15.07 15.65
C MET A 274 -1.35 -14.64 14.30
N CYS A 275 -2.46 -15.22 13.87
CA CYS A 275 -3.14 -14.76 12.64
C CYS A 275 -3.59 -13.31 12.75
N LYS A 276 -4.01 -12.85 13.91
CA LYS A 276 -4.36 -11.47 14.21
C LYS A 276 -3.14 -10.54 14.09
N ARG A 277 -2.02 -10.90 14.74
CA ARG A 277 -0.76 -10.17 14.67
C ARG A 277 -0.22 -10.06 13.26
N LEU A 278 -0.30 -11.15 12.48
CA LEU A 278 0.15 -11.20 11.10
C LEU A 278 -0.87 -10.64 10.09
N GLU A 279 -2.02 -10.16 10.55
CA GLU A 279 -3.10 -9.54 9.76
C GLU A 279 -3.73 -10.45 8.70
N PHE A 280 -3.84 -11.73 8.98
CA PHE A 280 -4.43 -12.73 8.08
C PHE A 280 -5.96 -12.74 8.14
N LYS A 281 -6.60 -11.64 7.74
CA LYS A 281 -8.06 -11.42 7.83
C LYS A 281 -8.88 -12.60 7.30
N ASN A 282 -8.49 -13.19 6.17
CA ASN A 282 -9.22 -14.31 5.57
C ASN A 282 -9.03 -15.63 6.33
N LEU A 283 -7.88 -15.83 6.98
CA LEU A 283 -7.64 -17.03 7.78
C LEU A 283 -8.34 -16.94 9.13
N LEU A 284 -8.48 -15.74 9.69
CA LEU A 284 -9.23 -15.52 10.94
C LEU A 284 -10.69 -16.00 10.86
N LYS A 285 -11.30 -15.97 9.67
CA LYS A 285 -12.67 -16.47 9.43
C LYS A 285 -12.80 -17.99 9.58
N ARG A 286 -11.69 -18.74 9.58
CA ARG A 286 -11.69 -20.21 9.76
C ARG A 286 -11.69 -20.62 11.24
N PHE A 287 -11.36 -19.67 12.12
CA PHE A 287 -11.39 -19.93 13.54
C PHE A 287 -12.85 -19.79 14.02
N GLU A 288 -13.48 -20.93 14.33
CA GLU A 288 -14.65 -20.95 15.22
C GLU A 288 -14.13 -20.71 16.64
N VAL A 289 -13.55 -19.53 16.85
CA VAL A 289 -13.33 -19.11 18.22
C VAL A 289 -14.73 -18.94 18.81
N ASP A 290 -15.01 -19.58 19.96
CA ASP A 290 -15.78 -18.93 20.99
C ASP A 290 -15.04 -17.60 21.27
N THR A 291 -15.13 -16.64 20.35
CA THR A 291 -14.92 -15.25 20.64
C THR A 291 -15.66 -15.06 21.95
N PRO A 292 -15.06 -14.47 22.97
CA PRO A 292 -15.86 -14.02 24.08
C PRO A 292 -17.02 -13.32 23.39
N VAL A 293 -18.18 -14.01 23.41
CA VAL A 293 -19.42 -13.55 22.78
C VAL A 293 -19.47 -12.12 23.19
N ASN A 294 -19.43 -11.21 22.23
CA ASN A 294 -19.37 -9.81 22.58
C ASN A 294 -20.67 -9.58 23.34
N THR A 295 -20.59 -9.61 24.67
CA THR A 295 -21.73 -9.44 25.55
C THR A 295 -22.47 -8.12 25.27
N GLY A 296 -21.87 -7.26 24.41
CA GLY A 296 -22.51 -6.06 23.91
C GLY A 296 -23.67 -6.29 22.96
N GLU A 297 -23.66 -7.35 22.11
CA GLU A 297 -24.78 -7.56 21.16
C GLU A 297 -26.12 -7.85 21.84
N GLU A 298 -26.12 -8.46 23.04
CA GLU A 298 -27.31 -8.71 23.82
C GLU A 298 -27.99 -7.39 24.23
N ASN A 299 -27.24 -6.31 24.24
CA ASN A 299 -27.73 -4.97 24.60
C ASN A 299 -28.15 -4.14 23.40
N PHE A 300 -27.99 -4.66 22.17
CA PHE A 300 -28.38 -3.96 20.95
C PHE A 300 -29.85 -4.03 20.72
N LYS A 301 -30.49 -2.86 20.59
CA LYS A 301 -31.96 -2.77 20.45
C LYS A 301 -32.34 -1.83 19.32
N ARG A 302 -33.46 -2.15 18.71
CA ARG A 302 -34.14 -1.26 17.76
C ARG A 302 -35.31 -0.60 18.46
N ILE A 303 -35.32 0.74 18.49
CA ILE A 303 -36.40 1.52 19.10
C ILE A 303 -37.16 2.20 17.98
N LYS A 304 -38.46 1.88 17.82
CA LYS A 304 -39.32 2.41 16.77
C LYS A 304 -40.47 3.25 17.32
N ASP A 305 -40.90 2.99 18.54
CA ASP A 305 -41.98 3.73 19.18
C ASP A 305 -41.47 5.07 19.72
N PHE A 306 -42.24 6.12 19.53
CA PHE A 306 -41.85 7.49 19.85
C PHE A 306 -41.54 7.68 21.35
N ALA A 307 -42.34 7.07 22.24
CA ALA A 307 -42.12 7.19 23.68
C ALA A 307 -40.81 6.54 24.12
N GLY A 308 -40.48 5.35 23.57
CA GLY A 308 -39.23 4.67 23.81
C GLY A 308 -38.03 5.49 23.30
N VAL A 309 -38.16 6.18 22.17
CA VAL A 309 -37.13 7.06 21.62
C VAL A 309 -36.91 8.27 22.54
N GLU A 310 -38.01 8.92 23.02
CA GLU A 310 -37.94 10.04 23.95
C GLU A 310 -37.25 9.63 25.27
N ASP A 311 -37.63 8.50 25.86
CA ASP A 311 -37.03 7.97 27.07
C ASP A 311 -35.56 7.66 26.88
N PHE A 312 -35.17 7.13 25.72
CA PHE A 312 -33.79 6.83 25.40
C PHE A 312 -32.95 8.11 25.28
N PHE A 313 -33.37 9.11 24.55
CA PHE A 313 -32.67 10.40 24.48
C PHE A 313 -32.66 11.15 25.81
N ALA A 314 -33.68 11.04 26.63
CA ALA A 314 -33.69 11.61 27.97
C ALA A 314 -32.63 10.99 28.89
N LYS A 315 -32.29 9.71 28.66
CA LYS A 315 -31.15 9.05 29.34
C LYS A 315 -29.83 9.48 28.72
N ALA A 316 -29.73 9.53 27.39
CA ALA A 316 -28.50 9.92 26.68
C ALA A 316 -28.05 11.33 27.08
N LYS A 317 -28.96 12.29 27.20
CA LYS A 317 -28.69 13.68 27.65
C LYS A 317 -28.18 13.80 29.09
N LYS A 318 -28.26 12.74 29.89
CA LYS A 318 -27.70 12.69 31.25
C LYS A 318 -26.29 12.10 31.28
N GLN A 319 -25.81 11.55 30.18
CA GLN A 319 -24.47 11.00 30.07
C GLN A 319 -23.47 12.11 29.78
N GLN A 320 -22.21 11.90 30.21
CA GLN A 320 -21.11 12.81 29.88
C GLN A 320 -20.72 12.69 28.40
N ALA A 321 -20.88 11.49 27.82
CA ALA A 321 -20.58 11.21 26.43
C ALA A 321 -21.56 10.19 25.85
N ALA A 322 -21.75 10.22 24.52
CA ALA A 322 -22.52 9.24 23.75
C ALA A 322 -21.80 8.92 22.45
N GLY A 323 -21.74 7.64 22.10
CA GLY A 323 -21.35 7.22 20.76
C GLY A 323 -22.53 7.43 19.81
N VAL A 324 -22.35 8.23 18.77
CA VAL A 324 -23.44 8.59 17.85
C VAL A 324 -22.97 8.33 16.43
N GLN A 325 -23.81 7.69 15.63
CA GLN A 325 -23.54 7.50 14.21
C GLN A 325 -24.81 7.68 13.39
N LEU A 326 -24.80 8.66 12.50
CA LEU A 326 -25.85 8.81 11.51
C LEU A 326 -25.71 7.71 10.45
N ILE A 327 -26.79 6.98 10.20
CA ILE A 327 -26.83 5.93 9.19
C ILE A 327 -27.57 6.47 7.97
N TYR A 328 -26.89 6.61 6.87
CA TYR A 328 -27.42 7.19 5.64
C TYR A 328 -26.82 6.53 4.40
N GLU A 329 -27.48 6.63 3.28
CA GLU A 329 -27.00 6.24 1.97
C GLU A 329 -27.23 7.40 0.99
N LYS A 330 -26.17 7.99 0.47
CA LYS A 330 -26.21 9.23 -0.33
C LYS A 330 -26.95 10.35 0.43
N ASP A 331 -28.13 10.74 -0.03
CA ASP A 331 -28.93 11.80 0.55
C ASP A 331 -30.12 11.28 1.39
N VAL A 332 -30.20 9.96 1.59
CA VAL A 332 -31.31 9.33 2.35
C VAL A 332 -30.79 8.95 3.74
N VAL A 333 -31.38 9.56 4.75
CA VAL A 333 -31.11 9.21 6.16
C VAL A 333 -32.03 8.06 6.58
N LEU A 334 -31.41 6.98 7.05
CA LEU A 334 -32.12 5.75 7.48
C LEU A 334 -32.37 5.71 8.98
N GLY A 335 -31.55 6.41 9.76
CA GLY A 335 -31.70 6.45 11.20
C GLY A 335 -30.45 6.93 11.91
N LEU A 336 -30.50 6.87 13.23
CA LEU A 336 -29.41 7.23 14.14
C LEU A 336 -29.06 6.04 15.04
N ALA A 337 -27.83 5.64 15.09
CA ALA A 337 -27.34 4.70 16.09
C ALA A 337 -26.73 5.48 17.26
N VAL A 338 -27.09 5.13 18.49
CA VAL A 338 -26.65 5.82 19.71
C VAL A 338 -26.26 4.80 20.77
N ALA A 339 -25.09 4.97 21.35
CA ALA A 339 -24.62 4.24 22.52
C ALA A 339 -24.51 5.20 23.71
N CYS A 340 -25.35 5.04 24.72
CA CYS A 340 -25.29 5.80 25.96
C CYS A 340 -24.27 5.24 26.93
N THR A 341 -24.20 3.93 27.03
CA THR A 341 -23.22 3.13 27.76
C THR A 341 -22.90 1.87 26.96
N LYS A 342 -21.97 1.06 27.44
CA LYS A 342 -21.67 -0.23 26.81
C LYS A 342 -22.84 -1.23 26.87
N GLU A 343 -23.77 -1.03 27.80
CA GLU A 343 -24.97 -1.87 28.00
C GLU A 343 -26.26 -1.26 27.40
N ASP A 344 -26.22 -0.01 26.92
CA ASP A 344 -27.43 0.69 26.43
C ASP A 344 -27.15 1.31 25.04
N VAL A 345 -27.33 0.48 24.02
CA VAL A 345 -27.03 0.81 22.62
C VAL A 345 -28.27 0.59 21.77
N ALA A 346 -28.68 1.60 21.01
CA ALA A 346 -29.88 1.54 20.18
C ALA A 346 -29.63 2.05 18.75
N TYR A 347 -30.28 1.40 17.79
CA TYR A 347 -30.52 1.94 16.47
C TYR A 347 -31.97 2.47 16.40
N ILE A 348 -32.12 3.71 16.03
CA ILE A 348 -33.38 4.44 15.95
C ILE A 348 -33.63 4.74 14.47
N PRO A 349 -34.47 3.95 13.78
CA PRO A 349 -34.76 4.16 12.36
C PRO A 349 -35.68 5.36 12.15
N VAL A 350 -35.55 6.02 11.01
CA VAL A 350 -36.55 6.98 10.53
C VAL A 350 -37.86 6.21 10.21
N ALA A 351 -38.89 6.39 11.02
CA ALA A 351 -40.18 5.70 10.84
C ALA A 351 -41.32 6.43 11.59
N GLY A 352 -42.44 6.55 10.97
CA GLY A 352 -43.66 7.13 11.59
C GLY A 352 -43.43 8.55 12.09
N PHE A 353 -43.56 8.75 13.41
CA PHE A 353 -43.33 10.06 14.05
C PHE A 353 -41.84 10.37 14.30
N VAL A 354 -40.96 9.38 14.18
CA VAL A 354 -39.49 9.58 14.27
C VAL A 354 -39.02 10.00 12.89
N THR A 355 -39.05 11.29 12.63
CA THR A 355 -38.57 11.88 11.37
C THR A 355 -37.08 12.15 11.40
N GLU A 356 -36.45 12.37 10.24
CA GLU A 356 -35.06 12.80 10.13
C GLU A 356 -34.82 14.06 10.97
N GLN A 357 -35.66 15.09 10.81
CA GLN A 357 -35.54 16.35 11.56
C GLN A 357 -35.65 16.15 13.07
N TYR A 358 -36.49 15.23 13.51
CA TYR A 358 -36.55 14.88 14.93
C TYR A 358 -35.22 14.30 15.41
N LEU A 359 -34.59 13.41 14.65
CA LEU A 359 -33.26 12.83 15.00
C LEU A 359 -32.16 13.89 15.00
N PHE A 360 -32.21 14.83 14.05
CA PHE A 360 -31.22 15.94 14.01
C PHE A 360 -31.41 16.86 15.22
N GLU A 361 -32.64 17.19 15.56
CA GLU A 361 -32.94 17.99 16.76
C GLU A 361 -32.48 17.27 18.05
N GLN A 362 -32.66 15.95 18.15
CA GLN A 362 -32.18 15.19 19.31
C GLN A 362 -30.64 15.22 19.40
N SER A 363 -29.94 15.11 18.26
CA SER A 363 -28.46 15.24 18.21
C SER A 363 -28.02 16.63 18.68
N ARG A 364 -28.67 17.69 18.21
CA ARG A 364 -28.43 19.06 18.67
C ARG A 364 -28.68 19.24 20.17
N GLN A 365 -29.74 18.62 20.70
CA GLN A 365 -30.06 18.67 22.13
C GLN A 365 -29.06 17.89 22.98
N LEU A 366 -28.44 16.82 22.47
CA LEU A 366 -27.33 16.16 23.17
C LEU A 366 -26.16 17.12 23.35
N LEU A 367 -25.75 17.82 22.29
CA LEU A 367 -24.68 18.83 22.35
C LEU A 367 -25.05 19.97 23.30
N ALA A 368 -26.29 20.48 23.21
CA ALA A 368 -26.78 21.56 24.11
C ALA A 368 -26.84 21.14 25.58
N ALA A 369 -27.00 19.84 25.86
CA ALA A 369 -26.95 19.30 27.23
C ALA A 369 -25.51 19.13 27.73
N GLY A 370 -24.50 19.37 26.92
CA GLY A 370 -23.09 19.19 27.27
C GLY A 370 -22.57 17.76 27.12
N THR A 371 -23.32 16.87 26.46
CA THR A 371 -22.89 15.51 26.17
C THR A 371 -21.86 15.53 25.04
N GLU A 372 -20.65 14.97 25.28
CA GLU A 372 -19.65 14.78 24.23
C GLU A 372 -20.16 13.75 23.22
N ILE A 373 -20.30 14.15 21.96
CA ILE A 373 -20.62 13.22 20.87
C ILE A 373 -19.32 12.59 20.36
N ARG A 374 -19.28 11.26 20.29
CA ARG A 374 -18.21 10.48 19.72
C ARG A 374 -18.71 9.82 18.45
N THR A 375 -18.09 10.13 17.31
CA THR A 375 -18.59 9.69 16.02
C THR A 375 -17.47 9.24 15.11
N PHE A 376 -17.81 8.56 14.04
CA PHE A 376 -16.87 8.14 13.01
C PHE A 376 -17.18 8.91 11.72
N ASP A 377 -16.16 9.61 11.18
CA ASP A 377 -16.29 10.42 9.97
C ASP A 377 -17.37 11.52 10.09
N LEU A 378 -17.05 12.53 10.89
CA LEU A 378 -17.99 13.62 11.23
C LEU A 378 -18.36 14.46 9.99
N LYS A 379 -17.41 14.79 9.14
CA LYS A 379 -17.57 15.78 8.07
C LYS A 379 -18.80 15.54 7.18
N PRO A 380 -19.03 14.33 6.60
CA PRO A 380 -20.24 14.12 5.81
C PRO A 380 -21.54 14.19 6.61
N GLN A 381 -21.49 13.96 7.93
CA GLN A 381 -22.68 14.04 8.80
C GLN A 381 -23.10 15.50 9.08
N LEU A 382 -22.17 16.46 8.95
CA LEU A 382 -22.45 17.90 9.11
C LEU A 382 -23.39 18.46 8.03
N LYS A 383 -23.75 17.67 7.03
CA LYS A 383 -24.85 18.00 6.12
C LYS A 383 -26.20 18.06 6.85
N TRP A 384 -26.36 17.28 7.91
CA TRP A 384 -27.63 17.11 8.65
C TRP A 384 -27.53 17.46 10.12
N ILE A 385 -26.37 17.23 10.75
CA ILE A 385 -26.14 17.52 12.16
C ILE A 385 -25.54 18.92 12.26
N GLU A 386 -26.27 19.84 12.88
CA GLU A 386 -25.79 21.19 13.16
C GLU A 386 -24.77 21.16 14.29
N ALA A 387 -23.52 21.40 13.97
CA ALA A 387 -22.42 21.52 14.92
C ALA A 387 -21.37 22.50 14.40
N ASP A 388 -20.58 23.03 15.32
CA ASP A 388 -19.48 23.96 15.06
C ASP A 388 -18.23 23.59 15.87
N GLU A 389 -17.17 24.37 15.76
CA GLU A 389 -15.90 24.13 16.45
C GLU A 389 -16.02 24.17 17.99
N LYS A 390 -17.10 24.78 18.52
CA LYS A 390 -17.40 24.84 19.96
C LYS A 390 -18.17 23.61 20.45
N SER A 391 -18.64 22.81 19.55
CA SER A 391 -19.37 21.58 19.84
C SER A 391 -18.41 20.51 20.36
N HIS A 392 -18.77 19.86 21.47
CA HIS A 392 -17.96 18.79 22.05
C HIS A 392 -18.12 17.51 21.21
N ILE A 393 -17.34 17.38 20.14
CA ILE A 393 -17.36 16.21 19.25
C ILE A 393 -15.96 15.65 19.09
N PHE A 394 -15.83 14.32 19.15
CA PHE A 394 -14.60 13.57 18.91
C PHE A 394 -14.80 12.67 17.69
N ASP A 395 -13.98 12.86 16.65
CA ASP A 395 -13.98 12.01 15.46
C ASP A 395 -12.95 10.88 15.60
N VAL A 396 -13.46 9.67 15.71
CA VAL A 396 -12.67 8.45 15.89
C VAL A 396 -11.81 8.14 14.68
N LYS A 397 -12.28 8.43 13.47
CA LYS A 397 -11.56 8.19 12.21
C LYS A 397 -10.33 9.10 12.08
N ILE A 398 -10.48 10.38 12.43
CA ILE A 398 -9.36 11.34 12.39
C ILE A 398 -8.29 10.97 13.43
N ALA A 399 -8.72 10.59 14.64
CA ALA A 399 -7.80 10.14 15.67
C ALA A 399 -6.99 8.90 15.22
N ALA A 400 -7.67 7.90 14.65
CA ALA A 400 -7.04 6.70 14.14
C ALA A 400 -6.10 6.99 12.94
N TYR A 401 -6.47 7.92 12.07
CA TYR A 401 -5.60 8.36 10.97
C TYR A 401 -4.30 8.97 11.48
N LEU A 402 -4.34 9.84 12.46
CA LEU A 402 -3.14 10.45 13.02
C LEU A 402 -2.20 9.40 13.62
N LEU A 403 -2.74 8.39 14.29
CA LEU A 403 -1.97 7.31 14.90
C LEU A 403 -1.39 6.32 13.89
N ASN A 404 -2.06 6.10 12.77
CA ASN A 404 -1.56 5.22 11.71
C ASN A 404 -1.87 5.75 10.29
N PRO A 405 -1.14 6.77 9.81
CA PRO A 405 -1.42 7.41 8.52
C PRO A 405 -1.04 6.56 7.29
N LEU A 406 -0.50 5.35 7.49
CA LEU A 406 -0.13 4.44 6.41
C LEU A 406 -1.26 3.50 6.00
N LYS A 407 -2.35 3.45 6.75
CA LYS A 407 -3.55 2.71 6.33
C LYS A 407 -4.17 3.36 5.10
N ASN A 408 -4.66 2.52 4.19
CA ASN A 408 -5.36 3.00 2.99
C ASN A 408 -6.81 3.37 3.27
N ASP A 409 -7.40 2.79 4.32
CA ASP A 409 -8.78 3.01 4.72
C ASP A 409 -8.95 2.76 6.24
N TYR A 410 -10.00 3.33 6.80
CA TYR A 410 -10.38 3.19 8.20
C TYR A 410 -11.84 2.77 8.25
N ALA A 411 -12.12 1.65 8.89
CA ALA A 411 -13.46 1.14 9.11
C ALA A 411 -13.70 0.93 10.62
N TYR A 412 -14.96 0.85 11.04
CA TYR A 412 -15.28 0.68 12.45
C TYR A 412 -14.71 -0.65 13.00
N GLU A 413 -14.69 -1.70 12.20
CA GLU A 413 -14.10 -2.98 12.57
C GLU A 413 -12.57 -2.90 12.76
N ASP A 414 -11.88 -2.05 11.99
CA ASP A 414 -10.46 -1.80 12.19
C ASP A 414 -10.20 -1.07 13.51
N ILE A 415 -11.02 -0.06 13.83
CA ILE A 415 -10.94 0.65 15.11
C ILE A 415 -11.19 -0.30 16.28
N ALA A 416 -12.20 -1.15 16.17
CA ALA A 416 -12.52 -2.15 17.19
C ALA A 416 -11.33 -3.09 17.43
N LYS A 417 -10.72 -3.59 16.37
CA LYS A 417 -9.57 -4.48 16.40
C LYS A 417 -8.34 -3.80 16.99
N ASP A 418 -7.98 -2.62 16.44
CA ASP A 418 -6.68 -2.01 16.70
C ASP A 418 -6.62 -1.32 18.07
N TYR A 419 -7.76 -0.82 18.58
CA TYR A 419 -7.81 -0.01 19.81
C TYR A 419 -8.66 -0.57 20.93
N LEU A 420 -9.55 -1.53 20.66
CA LEU A 420 -10.43 -2.14 21.67
C LEU A 420 -10.16 -3.63 21.89
N ASP A 421 -9.25 -4.22 21.12
CA ASP A 421 -9.01 -5.67 21.09
C ASP A 421 -10.28 -6.49 20.86
N LEU A 422 -11.20 -5.92 20.05
CA LEU A 422 -12.51 -6.45 19.78
C LEU A 422 -12.64 -6.82 18.31
N MET A 423 -12.97 -8.08 18.01
CA MET A 423 -13.28 -8.53 16.67
C MET A 423 -14.78 -8.41 16.41
N VAL A 424 -15.13 -7.56 15.45
CA VAL A 424 -16.51 -7.38 14.99
C VAL A 424 -16.61 -7.65 13.50
N PRO A 425 -17.73 -8.20 13.01
CA PRO A 425 -17.94 -8.36 11.59
C PRO A 425 -17.94 -7.02 10.86
N SER A 426 -17.33 -7.00 9.66
CA SER A 426 -17.34 -5.83 8.82
C SER A 426 -18.72 -5.54 8.23
N LYS A 427 -18.90 -4.32 7.68
CA LYS A 427 -20.09 -4.00 6.88
C LYS A 427 -20.33 -5.08 5.80
N GLU A 428 -19.26 -5.53 5.14
CA GLU A 428 -19.34 -6.50 4.05
C GLU A 428 -19.72 -7.91 4.55
N ASP A 429 -19.29 -8.30 5.76
CA ASP A 429 -19.67 -9.57 6.38
C ASP A 429 -21.18 -9.61 6.72
N TYR A 430 -21.74 -8.50 7.20
CA TYR A 430 -23.19 -8.42 7.52
C TYR A 430 -24.06 -8.24 6.27
N LEU A 431 -23.72 -7.29 5.41
CA LEU A 431 -24.60 -6.80 4.35
C LEU A 431 -24.20 -7.27 2.95
N GLY A 432 -22.98 -7.78 2.78
CA GLY A 432 -22.39 -8.05 1.47
C GLY A 432 -22.13 -6.76 0.70
N LYS A 433 -22.37 -6.77 -0.61
CA LYS A 433 -22.18 -5.62 -1.50
C LYS A 433 -23.43 -4.75 -1.70
N LYS A 434 -24.46 -4.98 -0.91
CA LYS A 434 -25.73 -4.23 -1.01
C LYS A 434 -25.59 -2.87 -0.35
N ASP A 435 -26.37 -1.90 -0.86
CA ASP A 435 -26.52 -0.58 -0.22
C ASP A 435 -27.30 -0.67 1.09
N PHE A 436 -27.24 0.40 1.87
CA PHE A 436 -27.91 0.43 3.18
C PHE A 436 -29.43 0.43 3.09
N VAL A 437 -30.01 1.04 2.06
CA VAL A 437 -31.47 1.08 1.88
C VAL A 437 -31.99 -0.34 1.69
N THR A 438 -31.46 -1.06 0.70
CA THR A 438 -31.82 -2.45 0.44
C THR A 438 -31.54 -3.37 1.64
N SER A 439 -30.39 -3.18 2.29
CA SER A 439 -29.98 -4.02 3.42
C SER A 439 -30.86 -3.83 4.66
N SER A 440 -31.33 -2.61 4.91
CA SER A 440 -32.22 -2.32 6.04
C SER A 440 -33.55 -3.06 5.98
N GLU A 441 -34.01 -3.38 4.77
CA GLU A 441 -35.25 -4.11 4.52
C GLU A 441 -35.04 -5.63 4.47
N GLU A 442 -34.00 -6.09 3.76
CA GLU A 442 -33.76 -7.52 3.52
C GLU A 442 -33.04 -8.23 4.68
N LYS A 443 -32.18 -7.51 5.41
CA LYS A 443 -31.36 -8.05 6.50
C LYS A 443 -31.46 -7.17 7.76
N PRO A 444 -32.64 -6.97 8.31
CA PRO A 444 -32.88 -5.98 9.36
C PRO A 444 -32.12 -6.26 10.65
N GLU A 445 -31.83 -7.52 11.00
CA GLU A 445 -31.12 -7.85 12.23
C GLU A 445 -29.60 -7.64 12.08
N GLU A 446 -29.02 -8.03 10.95
CA GLU A 446 -27.62 -7.77 10.62
C GLU A 446 -27.37 -6.27 10.47
N PHE A 447 -28.31 -5.54 9.87
CA PHE A 447 -28.25 -4.09 9.76
C PHE A 447 -28.30 -3.41 11.13
N LEU A 448 -29.17 -3.87 12.03
CA LEU A 448 -29.23 -3.42 13.41
C LEU A 448 -27.87 -3.58 14.11
N LYS A 449 -27.29 -4.78 14.02
CA LYS A 449 -26.00 -5.08 14.65
C LYS A 449 -24.89 -4.18 14.12
N MET A 450 -24.78 -4.05 12.82
CA MET A 450 -23.79 -3.18 12.16
C MET A 450 -23.93 -1.72 12.62
N ALA A 451 -25.16 -1.18 12.63
CA ALA A 451 -25.43 0.19 13.07
C ALA A 451 -25.07 0.40 14.56
N CYS A 452 -25.48 -0.53 15.41
CA CYS A 452 -25.19 -0.47 16.85
C CYS A 452 -23.69 -0.62 17.13
N TYR A 453 -22.96 -1.48 16.41
CA TYR A 453 -21.51 -1.56 16.56
C TYR A 453 -20.80 -0.25 16.25
N GLN A 454 -21.23 0.48 15.22
CA GLN A 454 -20.63 1.78 14.91
C GLN A 454 -20.76 2.74 16.11
N ALA A 455 -21.94 2.89 16.67
CA ALA A 455 -22.15 3.75 17.84
C ALA A 455 -21.40 3.24 19.08
N TYR A 456 -21.42 1.93 19.34
CA TYR A 456 -20.69 1.30 20.43
C TYR A 456 -19.18 1.55 20.35
N ILE A 457 -18.59 1.32 19.18
CA ILE A 457 -17.15 1.51 18.95
C ILE A 457 -16.79 2.99 19.08
N ASN A 458 -17.62 3.90 18.54
CA ASN A 458 -17.42 5.34 18.70
C ASN A 458 -17.34 5.73 20.18
N LEU A 459 -18.24 5.19 21.00
CA LEU A 459 -18.23 5.45 22.45
C LEU A 459 -16.97 4.93 23.11
N MET A 460 -16.56 3.69 22.80
CA MET A 460 -15.50 2.99 23.52
C MET A 460 -14.09 3.36 23.06
N ALA A 461 -13.90 3.67 21.77
CA ALA A 461 -12.58 3.89 21.20
C ALA A 461 -11.95 5.24 21.58
N LYS A 462 -12.73 6.21 22.00
CA LYS A 462 -12.22 7.56 22.30
C LYS A 462 -11.13 7.54 23.38
N GLU A 463 -11.33 6.79 24.45
CA GLU A 463 -10.38 6.79 25.56
C GLU A 463 -9.00 6.23 25.17
N PRO A 464 -8.88 5.03 24.55
CA PRO A 464 -7.59 4.53 24.08
C PRO A 464 -6.97 5.41 23.00
N LEU A 465 -7.76 5.93 22.05
CA LEU A 465 -7.27 6.81 20.99
C LEU A 465 -6.74 8.13 21.56
N ALA A 466 -7.49 8.80 22.42
CA ALA A 466 -7.07 10.05 23.03
C ALA A 466 -5.81 9.88 23.91
N LYS A 467 -5.72 8.78 24.66
CA LYS A 467 -4.55 8.43 25.45
C LYS A 467 -3.32 8.25 24.56
N GLN A 468 -3.45 7.52 23.47
CA GLN A 468 -2.33 7.29 22.57
C GLN A 468 -1.92 8.57 21.83
N LEU A 469 -2.88 9.42 21.41
CA LEU A 469 -2.58 10.75 20.84
C LEU A 469 -1.79 11.63 21.82
N GLU A 470 -2.10 11.56 23.11
CA GLU A 470 -1.37 12.29 24.14
C GLU A 470 0.04 11.72 24.37
N GLU A 471 0.16 10.41 24.52
CA GLU A 471 1.44 9.70 24.69
C GLU A 471 2.37 9.91 23.47
N GLU A 472 1.82 10.00 22.29
CA GLU A 472 2.57 10.24 21.05
C GLU A 472 2.78 11.72 20.72
N GLY A 473 2.25 12.65 21.53
CA GLY A 473 2.43 14.10 21.37
C GLY A 473 1.63 14.72 20.22
N MET A 474 0.55 14.04 19.77
CA MET A 474 -0.31 14.51 18.66
C MET A 474 -1.66 15.10 19.13
N LYS A 475 -1.88 15.21 20.45
CA LYS A 475 -3.15 15.74 20.99
C LYS A 475 -3.42 17.17 20.51
N GLU A 476 -2.42 18.06 20.56
CA GLU A 476 -2.61 19.43 20.09
C GLU A 476 -2.86 19.52 18.58
N LEU A 477 -2.22 18.66 17.79
CA LEU A 477 -2.48 18.54 16.36
C LEU A 477 -3.93 18.12 16.09
N PHE A 478 -4.44 17.15 16.85
CA PHE A 478 -5.82 16.72 16.76
C PHE A 478 -6.79 17.83 17.15
N ASP A 479 -6.62 18.41 18.35
CA ASP A 479 -7.58 19.35 18.94
C ASP A 479 -7.59 20.72 18.22
N LYS A 480 -6.40 21.20 17.76
CA LYS A 480 -6.26 22.56 17.25
C LYS A 480 -6.21 22.67 15.73
N ILE A 481 -5.92 21.56 15.02
CA ILE A 481 -5.79 21.58 13.57
C ILE A 481 -6.77 20.62 12.91
N GLU A 482 -6.71 19.33 13.21
CA GLU A 482 -7.47 18.34 12.44
C GLU A 482 -8.98 18.38 12.73
N MET A 483 -9.38 18.54 13.99
CA MET A 483 -10.81 18.63 14.33
C MET A 483 -11.45 19.95 13.88
N PRO A 484 -10.87 21.14 14.11
CA PRO A 484 -11.42 22.39 13.57
C PRO A 484 -11.51 22.40 12.04
N LEU A 485 -10.53 21.80 11.37
CA LEU A 485 -10.51 21.72 9.91
C LEU A 485 -11.73 20.99 9.33
N VAL A 486 -12.32 20.03 10.07
CA VAL A 486 -13.53 19.29 9.63
C VAL A 486 -14.66 20.26 9.27
N TYR A 487 -14.88 21.30 10.07
CA TYR A 487 -15.92 22.30 9.87
C TYR A 487 -15.62 23.20 8.69
N THR A 488 -14.37 23.67 8.60
CA THR A 488 -13.88 24.47 7.46
C THR A 488 -14.10 23.71 6.14
N LEU A 489 -13.68 22.44 6.08
CA LEU A 489 -13.84 21.61 4.88
C LEU A 489 -15.31 21.35 4.56
N SER A 490 -16.15 21.11 5.57
CA SER A 490 -17.59 20.94 5.38
C SER A 490 -18.23 22.15 4.74
N ASP A 491 -17.87 23.36 5.20
CA ASP A 491 -18.42 24.61 4.66
C ASP A 491 -17.89 24.87 3.23
N MET A 492 -16.60 24.58 2.95
CA MET A 492 -16.03 24.63 1.60
C MET A 492 -16.73 23.68 0.62
N GLU A 493 -17.02 22.45 1.05
CA GLU A 493 -17.73 21.45 0.25
C GLU A 493 -19.18 21.86 -0.03
N LYS A 494 -19.86 22.47 0.95
CA LYS A 494 -21.23 23.00 0.78
C LYS A 494 -21.26 24.19 -0.19
N GLU A 495 -20.27 25.08 -0.09
CA GLU A 495 -20.18 26.23 -1.00
C GLU A 495 -19.83 25.79 -2.43
N GLY A 496 -18.86 24.88 -2.61
CA GLY A 496 -18.36 24.47 -3.93
C GLY A 496 -17.82 25.61 -4.77
N ILE A 497 -17.58 25.37 -6.04
CA ILE A 497 -17.09 26.36 -7.01
C ILE A 497 -17.99 26.42 -8.23
N ALA A 498 -18.41 27.61 -8.66
CA ALA A 498 -19.26 27.77 -9.83
C ALA A 498 -18.47 27.55 -11.13
N ILE A 499 -19.13 26.97 -12.12
CA ILE A 499 -18.55 26.63 -13.41
C ILE A 499 -19.49 27.01 -14.55
N ASP A 500 -18.94 27.56 -15.62
CA ASP A 500 -19.67 27.81 -16.85
C ASP A 500 -19.69 26.53 -17.72
N ALA A 501 -20.85 25.86 -17.72
CA ALA A 501 -21.04 24.60 -18.44
C ALA A 501 -20.91 24.76 -19.97
N ASP A 502 -21.33 25.90 -20.54
CA ASP A 502 -21.23 26.16 -21.97
C ASP A 502 -19.78 26.43 -22.37
N ALA A 503 -19.05 27.21 -21.59
CA ALA A 503 -17.61 27.44 -21.80
C ALA A 503 -16.80 26.13 -21.63
N LEU A 504 -17.17 25.27 -20.67
CA LEU A 504 -16.53 23.94 -20.52
C LEU A 504 -16.77 23.06 -21.74
N LYS A 505 -17.97 23.07 -22.30
CA LYS A 505 -18.32 22.31 -23.51
C LYS A 505 -17.53 22.83 -24.71
N GLU A 506 -17.48 24.15 -24.91
CA GLU A 506 -16.70 24.79 -26.00
C GLU A 506 -15.20 24.43 -25.87
N TYR A 507 -14.66 24.46 -24.66
CA TYR A 507 -13.29 24.04 -24.40
C TYR A 507 -13.06 22.57 -24.82
N GLY A 508 -13.98 21.66 -24.50
CA GLY A 508 -13.94 20.26 -24.91
C GLY A 508 -14.02 20.04 -26.42
N GLU A 509 -14.83 20.82 -27.11
CA GLU A 509 -14.96 20.81 -28.58
C GLU A 509 -13.66 21.30 -29.25
N ASN A 510 -13.03 22.35 -28.73
CA ASN A 510 -11.75 22.86 -29.23
C ASN A 510 -10.62 21.83 -29.04
N LEU A 511 -10.62 21.11 -27.91
CA LEU A 511 -9.68 19.99 -27.68
C LEU A 511 -9.92 18.86 -28.70
N ALA A 512 -11.18 18.52 -29.00
CA ALA A 512 -11.51 17.47 -29.98
C ALA A 512 -10.94 17.77 -31.36
N VAL A 513 -11.08 19.02 -31.84
CA VAL A 513 -10.50 19.45 -33.10
C VAL A 513 -8.98 19.28 -33.12
N SER A 514 -8.30 19.64 -32.04
CA SER A 514 -6.85 19.50 -31.90
C SER A 514 -6.42 18.02 -31.86
N ILE A 515 -7.16 17.18 -31.16
CA ILE A 515 -6.93 15.73 -31.07
C ILE A 515 -7.07 15.09 -32.45
N ASP A 516 -8.15 15.37 -33.18
CA ASP A 516 -8.41 14.83 -34.50
C ASP A 516 -7.31 15.22 -35.53
N LYS A 517 -6.79 16.44 -35.41
CA LYS A 517 -5.68 16.89 -36.25
C LYS A 517 -4.41 16.11 -35.99
N ILE A 518 -4.00 16.03 -34.73
CA ILE A 518 -2.75 15.33 -34.32
C ILE A 518 -2.87 13.83 -34.62
N GLU A 519 -4.03 13.23 -34.38
CA GLU A 519 -4.29 11.82 -34.68
C GLU A 519 -4.01 11.49 -36.14
N LYS A 520 -4.51 12.32 -37.08
CA LYS A 520 -4.26 12.16 -38.52
C LYS A 520 -2.77 12.27 -38.85
N GLU A 521 -2.09 13.27 -38.29
CA GLU A 521 -0.66 13.44 -38.48
C GLU A 521 0.16 12.24 -37.96
N ILE A 522 -0.23 11.64 -36.80
CA ILE A 522 0.40 10.43 -36.28
C ILE A 522 0.17 9.26 -37.22
N TYR A 523 -1.03 9.06 -37.75
CA TYR A 523 -1.33 7.97 -38.68
C TYR A 523 -0.58 8.12 -40.01
N GLU A 524 -0.46 9.35 -40.54
CA GLU A 524 0.33 9.66 -41.74
C GLU A 524 1.82 9.27 -41.51
N GLU A 525 2.41 9.65 -40.37
CA GLU A 525 3.80 9.33 -40.08
C GLU A 525 4.01 7.83 -39.77
N ALA A 526 3.05 7.18 -39.12
CA ALA A 526 3.10 5.74 -38.86
C ALA A 526 2.83 4.88 -40.12
N GLY A 527 2.16 5.45 -41.14
CA GLY A 527 1.73 4.76 -42.35
C GLY A 527 0.58 3.79 -42.17
N GLU A 528 -0.12 3.82 -41.03
CA GLU A 528 -1.30 3.02 -40.71
C GLU A 528 -2.08 3.59 -39.51
N THR A 529 -3.35 3.20 -39.42
CA THR A 529 -4.21 3.54 -38.28
C THR A 529 -4.07 2.49 -37.17
N PHE A 530 -4.02 2.95 -35.93
CA PHE A 530 -3.92 2.10 -34.73
C PHE A 530 -4.47 2.84 -33.50
N ASN A 531 -4.72 2.14 -32.42
CA ASN A 531 -5.12 2.79 -31.18
C ASN A 531 -3.89 3.37 -30.44
N ILE A 532 -3.70 4.69 -30.53
CA ILE A 532 -2.58 5.44 -29.94
C ILE A 532 -2.57 5.31 -28.39
N ASN A 533 -3.75 5.14 -27.78
CA ASN A 533 -3.90 4.96 -26.34
C ASN A 533 -3.64 3.51 -25.89
N SER A 534 -3.47 2.56 -26.83
CA SER A 534 -3.10 1.18 -26.51
C SER A 534 -1.57 1.04 -26.40
N PRO A 535 -0.99 0.82 -25.21
CA PRO A 535 0.45 0.65 -25.06
C PRO A 535 1.02 -0.49 -25.90
N LYS A 536 0.21 -1.55 -26.10
CA LYS A 536 0.60 -2.71 -26.89
C LYS A 536 0.73 -2.37 -28.39
N GLN A 537 -0.29 -1.71 -28.96
CA GLN A 537 -0.28 -1.35 -30.38
C GLN A 537 0.79 -0.28 -30.66
N LEU A 538 0.84 0.75 -29.81
CA LEU A 538 1.85 1.80 -29.93
C LEU A 538 3.27 1.25 -29.80
N GLY A 539 3.52 0.31 -28.89
CA GLY A 539 4.83 -0.33 -28.75
C GLY A 539 5.27 -1.08 -30.02
N VAL A 540 4.35 -1.76 -30.68
CA VAL A 540 4.62 -2.44 -31.96
C VAL A 540 4.96 -1.42 -33.07
N ILE A 541 4.20 -0.33 -33.17
CA ILE A 541 4.45 0.73 -34.17
C ILE A 541 5.84 1.34 -33.95
N LEU A 542 6.15 1.79 -32.74
CA LEU A 542 7.38 2.52 -32.48
C LEU A 542 8.63 1.63 -32.56
N PHE A 543 8.60 0.43 -31.96
CA PHE A 543 9.79 -0.37 -31.72
C PHE A 543 9.97 -1.53 -32.72
N GLU A 544 8.90 -2.01 -33.35
CA GLU A 544 8.98 -3.08 -34.35
C GLU A 544 8.90 -2.53 -35.77
N LYS A 545 7.91 -1.67 -36.05
CA LYS A 545 7.72 -1.14 -37.41
C LYS A 545 8.68 0.02 -37.72
N LEU A 546 8.72 1.03 -36.86
CA LEU A 546 9.59 2.21 -37.04
C LEU A 546 11.01 1.97 -36.48
N GLN A 547 11.27 0.83 -35.87
CA GLN A 547 12.58 0.37 -35.37
C GLN A 547 13.31 1.40 -34.50
N MET A 548 12.58 2.13 -33.65
CA MET A 548 13.16 3.11 -32.74
C MET A 548 14.06 2.42 -31.69
N PRO A 549 15.17 3.05 -31.29
CA PRO A 549 16.09 2.49 -30.31
C PRO A 549 15.51 2.48 -28.91
N ASN A 550 16.17 1.75 -27.98
CA ASN A 550 15.90 1.76 -26.54
C ASN A 550 14.50 1.28 -26.11
N GLY A 551 13.85 0.43 -26.91
CA GLY A 551 12.58 -0.19 -26.53
C GLY A 551 12.71 -1.06 -25.27
N LYS A 552 12.24 -0.56 -24.13
CA LYS A 552 12.23 -1.31 -22.87
C LYS A 552 11.11 -2.36 -22.88
N LYS A 553 11.48 -3.64 -22.97
CA LYS A 553 10.51 -4.75 -22.93
C LYS A 553 9.97 -4.96 -21.51
N THR A 554 8.67 -5.13 -21.42
CA THR A 554 7.93 -5.51 -20.22
C THR A 554 7.32 -6.91 -20.40
N LYS A 555 6.70 -7.46 -19.36
CA LYS A 555 5.98 -8.76 -19.46
C LYS A 555 4.86 -8.76 -20.51
N THR A 556 4.31 -7.60 -20.84
CA THR A 556 3.14 -7.44 -21.73
C THR A 556 3.47 -6.79 -23.07
N GLY A 557 4.73 -6.47 -23.35
CA GLY A 557 5.18 -5.80 -24.58
C GLY A 557 6.20 -4.70 -24.30
N TYR A 558 6.31 -3.73 -25.21
CA TYR A 558 7.18 -2.58 -25.01
C TYR A 558 6.56 -1.54 -24.07
N SER A 559 7.40 -0.92 -23.23
CA SER A 559 6.96 0.21 -22.43
C SER A 559 6.77 1.45 -23.32
N THR A 560 5.61 2.06 -23.22
CA THR A 560 5.28 3.36 -23.84
C THR A 560 4.94 4.40 -22.78
N ALA A 561 5.55 4.26 -21.58
CA ALA A 561 5.41 5.24 -20.52
C ALA A 561 6.04 6.58 -20.93
N ALA A 562 5.56 7.67 -20.35
CA ALA A 562 5.98 9.03 -20.72
C ALA A 562 7.51 9.22 -20.65
N ASP A 563 8.14 8.71 -19.58
CA ASP A 563 9.58 8.76 -19.37
C ASP A 563 10.42 8.06 -20.45
N VAL A 564 9.84 7.04 -21.11
CA VAL A 564 10.46 6.36 -22.25
C VAL A 564 10.28 7.16 -23.53
N LEU A 565 9.08 7.69 -23.75
CA LEU A 565 8.76 8.47 -24.94
C LEU A 565 9.44 9.85 -24.95
N GLU A 566 9.52 10.53 -23.83
CA GLU A 566 10.19 11.83 -23.69
C GLU A 566 11.67 11.78 -24.09
N LYS A 567 12.34 10.65 -23.87
CA LYS A 567 13.73 10.43 -24.30
C LYS A 567 13.87 10.28 -25.81
N LEU A 568 12.83 9.85 -26.49
CA LEU A 568 12.80 9.65 -27.94
C LEU A 568 12.25 10.90 -28.68
N ALA A 569 11.47 11.72 -28.00
CA ALA A 569 10.78 12.86 -28.59
C ALA A 569 11.71 13.87 -29.31
N PRO A 570 12.93 14.20 -28.81
CA PRO A 570 13.83 15.11 -29.49
C PRO A 570 14.26 14.63 -30.88
N ASP A 571 14.39 13.30 -31.05
CA ASP A 571 14.90 12.71 -32.29
C ASP A 571 13.79 12.23 -33.24
N TYR A 572 12.57 12.05 -32.72
CA TYR A 572 11.45 11.46 -33.45
C TYR A 572 10.18 12.32 -33.35
N PRO A 573 9.83 13.14 -34.35
CA PRO A 573 8.66 14.02 -34.33
C PRO A 573 7.34 13.33 -34.03
N ILE A 574 7.12 12.12 -34.55
CA ILE A 574 5.93 11.32 -34.25
C ILE A 574 5.78 11.05 -32.73
N VAL A 575 6.87 10.87 -32.00
CA VAL A 575 6.83 10.63 -30.55
C VAL A 575 6.38 11.87 -29.79
N SER A 576 6.84 13.06 -30.22
CA SER A 576 6.37 14.33 -29.68
C SER A 576 4.87 14.50 -29.89
N LYS A 577 4.36 14.18 -31.09
CA LYS A 577 2.93 14.21 -31.40
C LYS A 577 2.11 13.20 -30.58
N ILE A 578 2.66 12.00 -30.34
CA ILE A 578 2.01 10.99 -29.49
C ILE A 578 1.91 11.48 -28.04
N LEU A 579 2.95 12.10 -27.51
CA LEU A 579 2.92 12.70 -26.18
C LEU A 579 1.86 13.82 -26.11
N GLU A 580 1.83 14.70 -27.09
CA GLU A 580 0.82 15.77 -27.18
C GLU A 580 -0.60 15.21 -27.32
N TYR A 581 -0.82 14.23 -28.19
CA TYR A 581 -2.10 13.53 -28.33
C TYR A 581 -2.60 12.95 -27.01
N ARG A 582 -1.75 12.26 -26.29
CA ARG A 582 -2.08 11.69 -24.99
C ARG A 582 -2.42 12.75 -23.95
N GLN A 583 -1.71 13.86 -23.96
CA GLN A 583 -1.97 14.98 -23.08
C GLN A 583 -3.33 15.62 -23.39
N LEU A 584 -3.62 15.90 -24.64
CA LEU A 584 -4.92 16.47 -25.08
C LEU A 584 -6.08 15.53 -24.80
N THR A 585 -5.91 14.24 -25.08
CA THR A 585 -6.93 13.22 -24.79
C THR A 585 -7.22 13.15 -23.30
N LYS A 586 -6.19 13.21 -22.45
CA LYS A 586 -6.35 13.26 -21.00
C LYS A 586 -7.05 14.53 -20.54
N LEU A 587 -6.69 15.70 -21.09
CA LEU A 587 -7.36 16.97 -20.79
C LEU A 587 -8.85 16.88 -21.13
N LYS A 588 -9.18 16.37 -22.32
CA LYS A 588 -10.57 16.23 -22.75
C LYS A 588 -11.33 15.25 -21.85
N SER A 589 -10.86 14.02 -21.69
CA SER A 589 -11.59 12.97 -20.99
C SER A 589 -11.71 13.22 -19.48
N THR A 590 -10.65 13.71 -18.85
CA THR A 590 -10.61 13.88 -17.38
C THR A 590 -11.23 15.21 -16.95
N TYR A 591 -10.95 16.28 -17.70
CA TYR A 591 -11.36 17.62 -17.27
C TYR A 591 -12.53 18.17 -18.06
N ALA A 592 -12.51 18.17 -19.40
CA ALA A 592 -13.64 18.71 -20.14
C ALA A 592 -14.90 17.84 -19.97
N ASP A 593 -14.81 16.57 -20.30
CA ASP A 593 -15.95 15.64 -20.23
C ASP A 593 -16.20 15.18 -18.78
N GLY A 594 -15.11 14.97 -18.02
CA GLY A 594 -15.20 14.45 -16.65
C GLY A 594 -15.83 15.44 -15.65
N LEU A 595 -15.47 16.73 -15.71
CA LEU A 595 -16.02 17.73 -14.79
C LEU A 595 -17.51 17.99 -15.06
N ALA A 596 -17.95 17.88 -16.29
CA ALA A 596 -19.35 18.09 -16.65
C ALA A 596 -20.31 17.17 -15.89
N ALA A 597 -19.86 15.96 -15.52
CA ALA A 597 -20.66 15.00 -14.75
C ALA A 597 -20.84 15.38 -13.27
N PHE A 598 -20.05 16.32 -12.76
CA PHE A 598 -20.07 16.77 -11.36
C PHE A 598 -20.74 18.14 -11.17
N ILE A 599 -21.26 18.74 -12.22
CA ILE A 599 -21.99 20.01 -12.12
C ILE A 599 -23.35 19.73 -11.46
N ALA A 600 -23.56 20.29 -10.28
CA ALA A 600 -24.79 20.14 -9.50
C ALA A 600 -25.89 21.08 -10.06
N GLU A 601 -27.11 20.94 -9.53
CA GLU A 601 -28.27 21.72 -9.97
C GLU A 601 -28.11 23.24 -9.76
N ASP A 602 -27.29 23.65 -8.79
CA ASP A 602 -26.95 25.05 -8.52
C ASP A 602 -25.87 25.62 -9.45
N GLY A 603 -25.36 24.81 -10.43
CA GLY A 603 -24.33 25.20 -11.36
C GLY A 603 -22.91 25.21 -10.75
N ARG A 604 -22.73 24.53 -9.61
CA ARG A 604 -21.43 24.47 -8.92
C ARG A 604 -20.90 23.01 -8.89
N ILE A 605 -19.61 22.89 -8.67
CA ILE A 605 -18.94 21.62 -8.39
C ILE A 605 -18.61 21.58 -6.90
N HIS A 606 -19.08 20.56 -6.21
CA HIS A 606 -18.84 20.30 -4.81
C HIS A 606 -17.85 19.16 -4.65
N SER A 607 -16.55 19.49 -4.75
CA SER A 607 -15.48 18.51 -4.56
C SER A 607 -15.37 18.08 -3.12
N THR A 608 -15.01 16.83 -2.87
CA THR A 608 -14.78 16.31 -1.52
C THR A 608 -13.30 16.43 -1.14
N PHE A 609 -12.99 17.07 -0.02
CA PHE A 609 -11.63 17.20 0.52
C PHE A 609 -11.35 16.08 1.52
N GLN A 610 -10.50 15.15 1.15
CA GLN A 610 -10.13 14.00 1.98
C GLN A 610 -8.99 14.38 2.93
N GLN A 611 -9.27 14.27 4.23
CA GLN A 611 -8.33 14.62 5.30
C GLN A 611 -7.48 13.42 5.75
N THR A 612 -7.90 12.19 5.48
CA THR A 612 -7.35 10.95 6.04
C THR A 612 -6.69 10.03 5.00
N ILE A 613 -6.27 10.57 3.83
CA ILE A 613 -5.71 9.76 2.74
C ILE A 613 -4.19 9.83 2.70
N THR A 614 -3.61 11.05 2.79
CA THR A 614 -2.18 11.21 2.59
C THR A 614 -1.40 10.98 3.87
N ALA A 615 -0.27 10.30 3.78
CA ALA A 615 0.57 10.04 4.94
C ALA A 615 1.39 11.27 5.39
N THR A 616 1.38 12.36 4.63
CA THR A 616 2.07 13.63 4.95
C THR A 616 1.16 14.66 5.61
N GLY A 617 -0.14 14.41 5.71
CA GLY A 617 -1.12 15.37 6.20
C GLY A 617 -1.68 16.33 5.14
N ARG A 618 -1.20 16.27 3.89
CA ARG A 618 -1.81 17.05 2.79
C ARG A 618 -3.25 16.62 2.57
N LEU A 619 -4.12 17.56 2.20
CA LEU A 619 -5.45 17.25 1.73
C LEU A 619 -5.38 16.57 0.36
N SER A 620 -6.35 15.74 0.06
CA SER A 620 -6.60 15.19 -1.26
C SER A 620 -8.01 15.58 -1.68
N SER A 621 -8.22 15.87 -2.96
CA SER A 621 -9.53 16.23 -3.50
C SER A 621 -10.05 15.10 -4.38
N THR A 622 -11.32 14.74 -4.22
CA THR A 622 -12.00 13.68 -4.99
C THR A 622 -13.38 14.13 -5.41
N ASP A 623 -13.92 13.51 -6.42
CA ASP A 623 -15.28 13.66 -6.88
C ASP A 623 -15.74 15.11 -7.18
N PRO A 624 -15.03 15.86 -8.03
CA PRO A 624 -13.81 15.53 -8.78
C PRO A 624 -12.52 16.01 -8.10
N ASN A 625 -11.34 15.53 -8.55
CA ASN A 625 -10.07 16.06 -8.08
C ASN A 625 -9.73 17.41 -8.76
N LEU A 626 -9.98 18.51 -8.07
CA LEU A 626 -9.68 19.86 -8.55
C LEU A 626 -8.22 20.29 -8.28
N GLN A 627 -7.49 19.59 -7.41
CA GLN A 627 -6.10 19.90 -7.09
C GLN A 627 -5.11 19.51 -8.20
N ASN A 628 -5.54 18.64 -9.12
CA ASN A 628 -4.69 18.13 -10.20
C ASN A 628 -4.94 18.79 -11.56
N ILE A 629 -5.64 19.89 -11.61
CA ILE A 629 -5.85 20.66 -12.85
C ILE A 629 -4.49 21.15 -13.36
N PRO A 630 -4.08 20.82 -14.60
CA PRO A 630 -2.75 21.11 -15.11
C PRO A 630 -2.48 22.62 -15.21
N ILE A 631 -1.30 23.04 -14.71
CA ILE A 631 -0.85 24.45 -14.79
C ILE A 631 0.34 24.63 -15.74
N ARG A 632 1.11 23.58 -15.99
CA ARG A 632 2.35 23.69 -16.79
C ARG A 632 2.11 23.86 -18.29
N MET A 633 1.01 23.36 -18.79
CA MET A 633 0.61 23.46 -20.20
C MET A 633 -0.39 24.60 -20.35
N GLU A 634 -0.20 25.43 -21.37
CA GLU A 634 -1.12 26.54 -21.65
C GLU A 634 -2.57 26.05 -21.87
N LEU A 635 -2.76 25.01 -22.69
CA LEU A 635 -4.10 24.43 -22.91
C LEU A 635 -4.70 23.88 -21.61
N GLY A 636 -3.89 23.29 -20.74
CA GLY A 636 -4.33 22.83 -19.41
C GLY A 636 -4.74 23.96 -18.48
N ARG A 637 -4.01 25.10 -18.54
CA ARG A 637 -4.36 26.30 -17.75
C ARG A 637 -5.67 26.93 -18.20
N LEU A 638 -5.98 26.88 -19.50
CA LEU A 638 -7.19 27.50 -20.05
C LEU A 638 -8.48 26.96 -19.42
N ILE A 639 -8.49 25.72 -18.96
CA ILE A 639 -9.67 25.19 -18.26
C ILE A 639 -10.04 25.99 -17.00
N ARG A 640 -9.09 26.66 -16.38
CA ARG A 640 -9.37 27.51 -15.21
C ARG A 640 -10.26 28.70 -15.54
N LYS A 641 -10.41 29.06 -16.83
CA LYS A 641 -11.29 30.14 -17.28
C LYS A 641 -12.77 29.82 -17.14
N VAL A 642 -13.14 28.52 -17.14
CA VAL A 642 -14.53 28.11 -17.00
C VAL A 642 -15.04 28.18 -15.57
N PHE A 643 -14.15 28.33 -14.58
CA PHE A 643 -14.52 28.54 -13.19
C PHE A 643 -14.73 30.04 -12.93
N LEU A 644 -15.94 30.39 -12.59
CA LEU A 644 -16.36 31.79 -12.43
C LEU A 644 -16.86 32.02 -10.98
N PRO A 645 -16.58 33.20 -10.40
CA PRO A 645 -17.25 33.58 -9.19
C PRO A 645 -18.71 33.93 -9.45
N ARG A 646 -19.57 33.90 -8.45
CA ARG A 646 -20.94 34.38 -8.56
C ARG A 646 -21.01 35.85 -8.96
N GLU A 647 -22.14 36.29 -9.47
CA GLU A 647 -22.34 37.68 -9.87
C GLU A 647 -22.09 38.65 -8.71
N GLY A 648 -21.33 39.71 -8.94
CA GLY A 648 -20.92 40.67 -7.91
C GLY A 648 -19.70 40.26 -7.08
N TYR A 649 -19.05 39.11 -7.44
CA TYR A 649 -17.87 38.61 -6.77
C TYR A 649 -16.64 38.58 -7.69
N VAL A 650 -15.49 38.37 -7.10
CA VAL A 650 -14.22 38.06 -7.77
C VAL A 650 -13.57 36.87 -7.04
N PHE A 651 -12.67 36.17 -7.70
CA PHE A 651 -11.77 35.25 -6.98
C PHE A 651 -10.57 36.03 -6.44
N LEU A 652 -10.22 35.80 -5.21
CA LEU A 652 -8.92 36.10 -4.64
C LEU A 652 -8.17 34.79 -4.43
N ASP A 653 -7.04 34.64 -5.09
CA ASP A 653 -6.10 33.55 -4.94
C ASP A 653 -4.91 34.02 -4.12
N ALA A 654 -4.56 33.28 -3.09
CA ALA A 654 -3.43 33.56 -2.22
C ALA A 654 -2.54 32.31 -2.12
N ASP A 655 -1.30 32.42 -2.58
CA ASP A 655 -0.33 31.33 -2.68
C ASP A 655 0.91 31.61 -1.82
N TYR A 656 1.34 30.63 -1.04
CA TYR A 656 2.59 30.75 -0.29
C TYR A 656 3.81 30.73 -1.21
N SER A 657 4.63 31.75 -1.13
CA SER A 657 5.88 31.83 -1.86
C SER A 657 6.93 30.91 -1.24
N GLN A 658 7.23 29.79 -1.90
CA GLN A 658 8.32 28.86 -1.54
C GLN A 658 8.27 28.34 -0.10
N ILE A 659 7.11 27.97 0.41
CA ILE A 659 6.91 27.58 1.81
C ILE A 659 7.85 26.44 2.24
N GLU A 660 8.06 25.42 1.42
CA GLU A 660 8.91 24.28 1.77
C GLU A 660 10.38 24.67 1.95
N LEU A 661 10.90 25.62 1.15
CA LEU A 661 12.27 26.12 1.31
C LEU A 661 12.41 27.02 2.54
N ARG A 662 11.38 27.82 2.87
CA ARG A 662 11.33 28.62 4.10
C ARG A 662 11.27 27.73 5.33
N LEU A 663 10.53 26.64 5.26
CA LEU A 663 10.51 25.61 6.29
C LEU A 663 11.87 24.92 6.42
N LEU A 664 12.50 24.57 5.30
CA LEU A 664 13.86 24.01 5.33
C LEU A 664 14.85 24.96 6.02
N ALA A 665 14.77 26.26 5.73
CA ALA A 665 15.61 27.27 6.38
C ALA A 665 15.37 27.31 7.91
N HIS A 666 14.10 27.39 8.32
CA HIS A 666 13.72 27.40 9.72
C HIS A 666 14.13 26.12 10.46
N MET A 667 13.75 24.96 9.94
CA MET A 667 13.95 23.66 10.62
C MET A 667 15.42 23.26 10.67
N SER A 668 16.22 23.57 9.63
CA SER A 668 17.66 23.29 9.62
C SER A 668 18.45 24.30 10.46
N GLY A 669 17.90 25.46 10.72
CA GLY A 669 18.61 26.56 11.38
C GLY A 669 19.84 27.04 10.59
N ASP A 670 19.91 26.75 9.28
CA ASP A 670 21.05 27.18 8.45
C ASP A 670 21.08 28.70 8.31
N LYS A 671 22.13 29.31 8.88
CA LYS A 671 22.27 30.77 8.93
C LYS A 671 22.35 31.39 7.55
N ASN A 672 23.05 30.77 6.62
CA ASN A 672 23.23 31.29 5.28
C ASN A 672 21.91 31.33 4.51
N LEU A 673 21.07 30.30 4.67
CA LEU A 673 19.77 30.26 4.04
C LEU A 673 18.78 31.22 4.72
N ILE A 674 18.79 31.32 6.06
CA ILE A 674 17.94 32.25 6.81
C ILE A 674 18.31 33.70 6.44
N ASP A 675 19.60 34.03 6.38
CA ASP A 675 20.05 35.37 6.04
C ASP A 675 19.70 35.76 4.61
N ALA A 676 19.78 34.79 3.66
CA ALA A 676 19.35 35.01 2.29
C ALA A 676 17.86 35.40 2.20
N TYR A 677 17.01 34.77 2.96
CA TYR A 677 15.58 35.14 3.02
C TYR A 677 15.33 36.48 3.72
N LYS A 678 16.08 36.81 4.77
CA LYS A 678 15.92 38.09 5.48
C LYS A 678 16.27 39.32 4.65
N HIS A 679 17.17 39.16 3.68
CA HIS A 679 17.57 40.25 2.79
C HIS A 679 16.68 40.37 1.55
N ALA A 680 15.56 39.60 1.49
CA ALA A 680 14.57 39.61 0.41
C ALA A 680 15.17 39.42 -1.00
N GLU A 681 16.21 38.59 -1.11
CA GLU A 681 16.91 38.36 -2.36
C GLU A 681 16.34 37.10 -3.08
N ASP A 682 16.57 37.04 -4.39
CA ASP A 682 16.21 35.84 -5.17
C ASP A 682 17.04 34.61 -4.73
N ILE A 683 16.46 33.76 -3.88
CA ILE A 683 17.12 32.57 -3.31
C ILE A 683 17.72 31.65 -4.39
N HIS A 684 17.08 31.56 -5.54
CA HIS A 684 17.60 30.72 -6.62
C HIS A 684 18.81 31.36 -7.30
N ALA A 685 18.83 32.67 -7.43
CA ALA A 685 19.98 33.43 -7.94
C ALA A 685 21.14 33.41 -6.95
N ILE A 686 20.86 33.55 -5.64
CA ILE A 686 21.88 33.41 -4.59
C ILE A 686 22.49 32.02 -4.59
N THR A 687 21.65 31.00 -4.61
CA THR A 687 22.11 29.61 -4.70
C THR A 687 22.96 29.40 -5.95
N ALA A 688 22.52 29.92 -7.10
CA ALA A 688 23.28 29.84 -8.35
C ALA A 688 24.67 30.52 -8.23
N SER A 689 24.70 31.73 -7.71
CA SER A 689 25.94 32.46 -7.48
C SER A 689 26.94 31.65 -6.65
N LYS A 690 26.47 31.06 -5.55
CA LYS A 690 27.30 30.30 -4.62
C LYS A 690 27.69 28.91 -5.17
N VAL A 691 26.74 28.17 -5.76
CA VAL A 691 26.98 26.81 -6.29
C VAL A 691 27.85 26.82 -7.54
N PHE A 692 27.69 27.81 -8.41
CA PHE A 692 28.45 27.97 -9.66
C PHE A 692 29.66 28.88 -9.52
N HIS A 693 29.88 29.50 -8.35
CA HIS A 693 30.97 30.40 -8.07
C HIS A 693 31.05 31.59 -9.04
N VAL A 694 29.88 32.19 -9.34
CA VAL A 694 29.77 33.38 -10.19
C VAL A 694 29.21 34.56 -9.37
N PRO A 695 29.59 35.82 -9.67
CA PRO A 695 28.99 37.00 -9.06
C PRO A 695 27.46 36.99 -9.24
N PHE A 696 26.73 37.51 -8.26
CA PHE A 696 25.24 37.48 -8.28
C PHE A 696 24.67 38.17 -9.53
N GLU A 697 25.27 39.26 -9.95
CA GLU A 697 24.86 40.06 -11.12
C GLU A 697 25.17 39.35 -12.46
N GLU A 698 26.04 38.33 -12.44
CA GLU A 698 26.43 37.55 -13.62
C GLU A 698 25.69 36.20 -13.73
N VAL A 699 24.78 35.90 -12.79
CA VAL A 699 24.00 34.67 -12.81
C VAL A 699 23.12 34.66 -14.04
N THR A 700 23.34 33.67 -14.90
CA THR A 700 22.54 33.47 -16.10
C THR A 700 21.17 32.87 -15.79
N PRO A 701 20.15 33.07 -16.62
CA PRO A 701 18.83 32.43 -16.48
C PRO A 701 18.91 30.88 -16.39
N LEU A 702 19.87 30.27 -17.11
CA LEU A 702 20.11 28.84 -17.06
C LEU A 702 20.64 28.39 -15.69
N GLN A 703 21.64 29.10 -15.16
CA GLN A 703 22.19 28.79 -13.83
C GLN A 703 21.13 28.96 -12.73
N ARG A 704 20.34 30.03 -12.80
CA ARG A 704 19.22 30.23 -11.87
C ARG A 704 18.20 29.11 -11.95
N ARG A 705 17.85 28.66 -13.16
CA ARG A 705 16.96 27.52 -13.36
C ARG A 705 17.54 26.22 -12.79
N ASN A 706 18.83 25.98 -13.02
CA ASN A 706 19.51 24.82 -12.47
C ASN A 706 19.57 24.86 -10.94
N ALA A 707 19.88 26.01 -10.36
CA ALA A 707 19.85 26.20 -8.92
C ALA A 707 18.44 26.00 -8.33
N LYS A 708 17.38 26.44 -9.03
CA LYS A 708 16.00 26.16 -8.65
C LYS A 708 15.74 24.66 -8.58
N ALA A 709 16.18 23.88 -9.57
CA ALA A 709 16.04 22.43 -9.57
C ALA A 709 16.84 21.77 -8.43
N VAL A 710 18.03 22.28 -8.12
CA VAL A 710 18.82 21.80 -6.96
C VAL A 710 18.09 22.11 -5.65
N ASN A 711 17.62 23.35 -5.44
CA ASN A 711 16.93 23.77 -4.22
C ASN A 711 15.72 22.86 -3.94
N PHE A 712 14.84 22.64 -4.91
CA PHE A 712 13.68 21.77 -4.74
C PHE A 712 14.08 20.30 -4.67
N GLY A 713 15.06 19.89 -5.48
CA GLY A 713 15.56 18.51 -5.45
C GLY A 713 16.09 18.12 -4.08
N ILE A 714 16.78 19.01 -3.38
CA ILE A 714 17.29 18.75 -2.02
C ILE A 714 16.14 18.55 -1.03
N VAL A 715 15.08 19.36 -1.09
CA VAL A 715 13.88 19.17 -0.25
C VAL A 715 13.25 17.78 -0.46
N TYR A 716 13.27 17.29 -1.70
CA TYR A 716 12.72 15.97 -2.05
C TYR A 716 13.73 14.83 -1.94
N GLY A 717 14.94 15.08 -1.42
CA GLY A 717 15.98 14.05 -1.26
C GLY A 717 16.49 13.50 -2.59
N ILE A 718 16.67 14.36 -3.60
CA ILE A 718 17.09 13.97 -4.94
C ILE A 718 18.49 13.33 -4.93
N SER A 719 18.66 12.25 -5.68
CA SER A 719 19.98 11.64 -5.92
C SER A 719 20.71 12.36 -7.07
N SER A 720 22.05 12.20 -7.12
CA SER A 720 22.85 12.68 -8.26
C SER A 720 22.38 12.12 -9.60
N PHE A 721 21.82 10.90 -9.61
CA PHE A 721 21.21 10.33 -10.79
C PHE A 721 19.90 11.07 -11.17
N GLY A 722 19.01 11.29 -10.23
CA GLY A 722 17.77 12.04 -10.47
C GLY A 722 18.05 13.44 -11.00
N LEU A 723 18.91 14.19 -10.30
CA LEU A 723 19.30 15.54 -10.71
C LEU A 723 19.97 15.58 -12.10
N SER A 724 20.79 14.58 -12.43
CA SER A 724 21.40 14.50 -13.77
C SER A 724 20.38 14.31 -14.89
N GLN A 725 19.30 13.58 -14.63
CA GLN A 725 18.19 13.42 -15.58
C GLN A 725 17.37 14.73 -15.72
N ASP A 726 17.04 15.36 -14.59
CA ASP A 726 16.23 16.58 -14.58
C ASP A 726 16.90 17.75 -15.29
N LEU A 727 18.23 17.87 -15.15
CA LEU A 727 19.01 18.95 -15.74
C LEU A 727 19.66 18.58 -17.08
N SER A 728 19.56 17.33 -17.52
CA SER A 728 20.24 16.80 -18.71
C SER A 728 21.77 17.02 -18.65
N ILE A 729 22.37 16.80 -17.48
CA ILE A 729 23.81 16.90 -17.22
C ILE A 729 24.40 15.53 -16.85
N THR A 730 25.72 15.42 -16.77
CA THR A 730 26.37 14.20 -16.31
C THR A 730 26.12 13.95 -14.82
N ARG A 731 26.12 12.69 -14.40
CA ARG A 731 26.01 12.33 -12.98
C ARG A 731 27.09 12.97 -12.12
N LYS A 732 28.29 13.13 -12.66
CA LYS A 732 29.41 13.75 -11.96
C LYS A 732 29.18 15.26 -11.73
N GLU A 733 28.64 15.96 -12.70
CA GLU A 733 28.24 17.37 -12.55
C GLU A 733 27.12 17.52 -11.54
N ALA A 734 26.08 16.65 -11.59
CA ALA A 734 25.00 16.65 -10.61
C ALA A 734 25.52 16.41 -9.19
N GLU A 735 26.45 15.48 -9.00
CA GLU A 735 27.10 15.21 -7.73
C GLU A 735 27.88 16.42 -7.22
N GLN A 736 28.58 17.12 -8.12
CA GLN A 736 29.30 18.35 -7.78
C GLN A 736 28.33 19.45 -7.36
N TYR A 737 27.19 19.60 -8.04
CA TYR A 737 26.17 20.63 -7.66
C TYR A 737 25.59 20.34 -6.28
N ILE A 738 25.24 19.09 -5.97
CA ILE A 738 24.74 18.68 -4.65
C ILE A 738 25.80 18.95 -3.57
N LYS A 739 27.05 18.61 -3.85
CA LYS A 739 28.17 18.84 -2.94
C LYS A 739 28.37 20.34 -2.66
N SER A 740 28.45 21.18 -3.70
CA SER A 740 28.58 22.63 -3.56
C SER A 740 27.40 23.26 -2.83
N TYR A 741 26.20 22.73 -3.02
CA TYR A 741 25.01 23.15 -2.27
C TYR A 741 25.16 22.90 -0.76
N PHE A 742 25.59 21.71 -0.36
CA PHE A 742 25.79 21.37 1.04
C PHE A 742 27.02 22.07 1.67
N GLU A 743 28.03 22.39 0.88
CA GLU A 743 29.12 23.24 1.32
C GLU A 743 28.65 24.69 1.57
N THR A 744 27.69 25.16 0.79
CA THR A 744 27.07 26.48 0.95
C THR A 744 26.12 26.52 2.14
N TYR A 745 25.34 25.44 2.35
CA TYR A 745 24.31 25.32 3.38
C TYR A 745 24.55 24.10 4.27
N PRO A 746 25.60 24.09 5.10
CA PRO A 746 26.00 22.92 5.88
C PRO A 746 24.97 22.51 6.93
N GLY A 747 24.19 23.47 7.45
CA GLY A 747 23.09 23.19 8.39
C GLY A 747 22.01 22.31 7.80
N ILE A 748 21.73 22.48 6.50
CA ILE A 748 20.75 21.66 5.80
C ILE A 748 21.20 20.19 5.76
N LYS A 749 22.46 19.95 5.42
CA LYS A 749 23.00 18.58 5.40
C LYS A 749 22.88 17.91 6.77
N THR A 750 23.32 18.60 7.81
CA THR A 750 23.24 18.10 9.18
C THR A 750 21.79 17.77 9.59
N PHE A 751 20.86 18.63 9.23
CA PHE A 751 19.44 18.45 9.50
C PHE A 751 18.87 17.23 8.76
N LEU A 752 19.08 17.10 7.45
CA LEU A 752 18.56 16.00 6.65
C LEU A 752 19.17 14.65 7.07
N ASP A 753 20.47 14.59 7.32
CA ASP A 753 21.12 13.40 7.86
C ASP A 753 20.55 13.02 9.23
N GLY A 754 20.27 14.03 10.07
CA GLY A 754 19.62 13.84 11.38
C GLY A 754 18.21 13.25 11.27
N LEU A 755 17.40 13.70 10.32
CA LEU A 755 16.07 13.15 10.07
C LEU A 755 16.11 11.66 9.68
N VAL A 756 17.08 11.28 8.86
CA VAL A 756 17.27 9.87 8.47
C VAL A 756 17.68 9.02 9.66
N GLU A 757 18.60 9.51 10.50
CA GLU A 757 19.05 8.80 11.70
C GLU A 757 17.94 8.69 12.75
N ASP A 758 17.19 9.76 12.97
CA ASP A 758 16.00 9.77 13.82
C ASP A 758 14.96 8.77 13.33
N GLY A 759 14.70 8.75 12.03
CA GLY A 759 13.78 7.80 11.41
C GLY A 759 14.23 6.35 11.59
N LYS A 760 15.52 6.06 11.48
CA LYS A 760 16.08 4.71 11.76
C LYS A 760 15.93 4.31 13.22
N THR A 761 16.13 5.25 14.13
CA THR A 761 16.12 4.98 15.57
C THR A 761 14.71 4.89 16.12
N LYS A 762 13.82 5.82 15.73
CA LYS A 762 12.46 5.96 16.27
C LYS A 762 11.42 5.18 15.45
N GLY A 763 11.73 4.83 14.21
CA GLY A 763 10.78 4.24 13.25
C GLY A 763 9.85 5.24 12.57
N TYR A 764 9.95 6.53 12.92
CA TYR A 764 9.13 7.60 12.34
C TYR A 764 9.88 8.94 12.34
N VAL A 765 9.39 9.88 11.53
CA VAL A 765 9.79 11.29 11.55
C VAL A 765 8.58 12.16 11.89
N THR A 766 8.82 13.41 12.33
CA THR A 766 7.76 14.31 12.81
C THR A 766 7.79 15.68 12.12
N THR A 767 6.61 16.29 11.93
CA THR A 767 6.47 17.69 11.53
C THR A 767 6.71 18.63 12.73
N MET A 768 6.75 19.93 12.48
CA MET A 768 6.83 20.98 13.53
C MET A 768 5.64 20.92 14.49
N PHE A 769 4.50 20.41 14.05
CA PHE A 769 3.26 20.32 14.83
C PHE A 769 3.03 18.93 15.43
N GLY A 770 4.05 18.07 15.41
CA GLY A 770 4.00 16.76 16.04
C GLY A 770 3.39 15.65 15.21
N ARG A 771 2.94 15.90 13.97
CA ARG A 771 2.45 14.86 13.06
C ARG A 771 3.53 13.83 12.81
N ARG A 772 3.22 12.56 13.06
CA ARG A 772 4.14 11.44 12.84
C ARG A 772 3.96 10.80 11.47
N ARG A 773 5.08 10.51 10.81
CA ARG A 773 5.16 9.71 9.59
C ARG A 773 6.03 8.49 9.86
N PRO A 774 5.46 7.31 10.08
CA PRO A 774 6.23 6.07 10.19
C PRO A 774 7.03 5.79 8.91
N VAL A 775 8.28 5.32 9.04
CA VAL A 775 9.18 5.06 7.90
C VAL A 775 9.75 3.64 8.00
N PRO A 776 8.93 2.60 7.89
CA PRO A 776 9.37 1.21 8.00
C PRO A 776 10.39 0.83 6.91
N GLU A 777 10.39 1.51 5.78
CA GLU A 777 11.31 1.28 4.67
C GLU A 777 12.78 1.49 5.06
N LEU A 778 13.08 2.31 6.06
CA LEU A 778 14.45 2.57 6.53
C LEU A 778 15.13 1.33 7.11
N SER A 779 14.39 0.38 7.63
CA SER A 779 14.89 -0.90 8.16
C SER A 779 14.99 -2.00 7.11
N SER A 780 14.57 -1.74 5.85
CA SER A 780 14.59 -2.74 4.79
C SER A 780 16.03 -3.12 4.39
N SER A 781 16.27 -4.40 4.19
CA SER A 781 17.50 -4.93 3.59
C SER A 781 17.63 -4.58 2.10
N ASN A 782 16.49 -4.32 1.44
CA ASN A 782 16.46 -3.92 0.03
C ASN A 782 16.93 -2.47 -0.12
N PHE A 783 18.04 -2.28 -0.85
CA PHE A 783 18.63 -0.96 -1.09
C PHE A 783 17.63 0.04 -1.71
N MET A 784 16.79 -0.39 -2.64
CA MET A 784 15.82 0.50 -3.30
C MET A 784 14.73 0.98 -2.32
N GLN A 785 14.21 0.08 -1.48
CA GLN A 785 13.24 0.43 -0.44
C GLN A 785 13.87 1.32 0.62
N ARG A 786 15.06 0.98 1.11
CA ARG A 786 15.78 1.80 2.09
C ARG A 786 16.08 3.19 1.55
N SER A 787 16.55 3.31 0.31
CA SER A 787 16.78 4.60 -0.34
C SER A 787 15.49 5.40 -0.54
N PHE A 788 14.37 4.74 -0.78
CA PHE A 788 13.05 5.37 -0.78
C PHE A 788 12.69 5.89 0.62
N GLY A 789 12.88 5.06 1.67
CA GLY A 789 12.66 5.46 3.06
C GLY A 789 13.50 6.66 3.48
N GLU A 790 14.76 6.74 3.05
CA GLU A 790 15.63 7.90 3.31
C GLU A 790 15.05 9.19 2.70
N ARG A 791 14.54 9.14 1.47
CA ARG A 791 13.86 10.30 0.86
C ARG A 791 12.58 10.67 1.58
N VAL A 792 11.78 9.68 1.99
CA VAL A 792 10.56 9.93 2.78
C VAL A 792 10.91 10.59 4.12
N ALA A 793 11.94 10.11 4.81
CA ALA A 793 12.38 10.67 6.09
C ALA A 793 12.85 12.12 5.96
N MET A 794 13.54 12.47 4.88
CA MET A 794 13.99 13.86 4.62
C MET A 794 12.83 14.79 4.23
N ASN A 795 11.90 14.31 3.40
CA ASN A 795 10.85 15.17 2.83
C ASN A 795 9.62 15.30 3.74
N ALA A 796 9.17 14.22 4.39
CA ALA A 796 7.90 14.21 5.11
C ALA A 796 7.78 15.28 6.22
N PRO A 797 8.80 15.59 7.03
CA PRO A 797 8.72 16.65 8.02
C PRO A 797 8.51 18.04 7.40
N ILE A 798 9.14 18.32 6.28
CA ILE A 798 9.05 19.62 5.58
C ILE A 798 7.68 19.74 4.91
N GLN A 799 7.32 18.76 4.09
CA GLN A 799 6.04 18.76 3.38
C GLN A 799 4.83 18.70 4.33
N GLY A 800 4.94 17.91 5.40
CA GLY A 800 3.89 17.80 6.41
C GLY A 800 3.74 19.09 7.23
N SER A 801 4.84 19.77 7.56
CA SER A 801 4.76 21.09 8.23
C SER A 801 4.12 22.14 7.33
N ALA A 802 4.40 22.14 6.02
CA ALA A 802 3.71 23.01 5.07
C ALA A 802 2.21 22.71 5.02
N ALA A 803 1.83 21.42 5.02
CA ALA A 803 0.43 20.98 5.07
C ALA A 803 -0.27 21.43 6.36
N ASP A 804 0.41 21.36 7.50
CA ASP A 804 -0.15 21.80 8.78
C ASP A 804 -0.34 23.33 8.81
N ILE A 805 0.62 24.09 8.26
CA ILE A 805 0.53 25.57 8.17
C ILE A 805 -0.65 26.00 7.28
N ILE A 806 -0.81 25.39 6.10
CA ILE A 806 -1.95 25.74 5.22
C ILE A 806 -3.29 25.41 5.89
N LYS A 807 -3.37 24.31 6.64
CA LYS A 807 -4.58 23.95 7.42
C LYS A 807 -4.89 24.98 8.49
N ILE A 808 -3.89 25.47 9.22
CA ILE A 808 -4.05 26.53 10.21
C ILE A 808 -4.56 27.80 9.52
N ALA A 809 -3.95 28.18 8.40
CA ALA A 809 -4.39 29.34 7.63
C ALA A 809 -5.83 29.20 7.14
N MET A 810 -6.22 28.00 6.66
CA MET A 810 -7.61 27.70 6.24
C MET A 810 -8.60 27.92 7.37
N ILE A 811 -8.31 27.38 8.55
CA ILE A 811 -9.17 27.51 9.74
C ILE A 811 -9.31 29.00 10.10
N HIS A 812 -8.18 29.72 10.25
CA HIS A 812 -8.18 31.10 10.66
C HIS A 812 -8.88 32.02 9.64
N VAL A 813 -8.64 31.83 8.35
CA VAL A 813 -9.32 32.59 7.30
C VAL A 813 -10.82 32.31 7.33
N HIS A 814 -11.23 31.06 7.39
CA HIS A 814 -12.64 30.68 7.45
C HIS A 814 -13.36 31.29 8.67
N ASP A 815 -12.78 31.13 9.85
CA ASP A 815 -13.36 31.61 11.10
C ASP A 815 -13.49 33.15 11.10
N ARG A 816 -12.44 33.84 10.65
CA ARG A 816 -12.43 35.28 10.60
C ARG A 816 -13.42 35.85 9.59
N LEU A 817 -13.58 35.22 8.41
CA LEU A 817 -14.64 35.59 7.46
C LEU A 817 -16.03 35.46 8.08
N LYS A 818 -16.24 34.42 8.88
CA LYS A 818 -17.51 34.15 9.57
C LYS A 818 -17.74 35.10 10.75
N GLU A 819 -16.71 35.33 11.56
CA GLU A 819 -16.81 36.22 12.72
C GLU A 819 -17.03 37.72 12.34
N GLU A 820 -16.41 38.16 11.23
CA GLU A 820 -16.62 39.50 10.69
C GLU A 820 -17.92 39.62 9.87
N GLY A 821 -18.69 38.54 9.76
CA GLY A 821 -20.00 38.51 9.09
C GLY A 821 -19.95 38.74 7.58
N LEU A 822 -18.82 38.38 6.93
CA LEU A 822 -18.60 38.61 5.52
C LEU A 822 -19.36 37.61 4.64
N LYS A 823 -19.75 38.06 3.46
CA LYS A 823 -20.40 37.22 2.43
C LYS A 823 -19.40 36.37 1.67
N SER A 824 -18.15 36.78 1.69
CA SER A 824 -17.03 36.10 1.04
C SER A 824 -16.75 34.74 1.68
N LYS A 825 -16.35 33.73 0.86
CA LYS A 825 -16.21 32.34 1.30
C LYS A 825 -14.90 31.74 0.81
N LEU A 826 -14.20 31.02 1.69
CA LEU A 826 -13.12 30.11 1.31
C LEU A 826 -13.75 28.91 0.59
N ILE A 827 -13.32 28.62 -0.62
CA ILE A 827 -13.97 27.60 -1.47
C ILE A 827 -13.04 26.49 -1.94
N LEU A 828 -11.73 26.77 -2.10
CA LEU A 828 -10.75 25.79 -2.55
C LEU A 828 -9.43 25.94 -1.82
N GLN A 829 -8.76 24.81 -1.67
CA GLN A 829 -7.35 24.72 -1.32
C GLN A 829 -6.66 23.83 -2.36
N VAL A 830 -5.58 24.33 -2.98
CA VAL A 830 -4.81 23.62 -3.99
C VAL A 830 -3.32 23.76 -3.67
N HIS A 831 -2.67 22.67 -3.25
CA HIS A 831 -1.27 22.67 -2.80
C HIS A 831 -1.00 23.67 -1.68
N ASP A 832 -0.36 24.81 -2.01
CA ASP A 832 -0.01 25.88 -1.06
C ASP A 832 -0.88 27.13 -1.24
N GLU A 833 -1.99 27.00 -1.96
CA GLU A 833 -2.87 28.06 -2.43
C GLU A 833 -4.25 27.97 -1.77
N LEU A 834 -4.81 29.13 -1.42
CA LEU A 834 -6.20 29.32 -0.95
C LEU A 834 -6.96 30.19 -1.94
N LEU A 835 -8.14 29.71 -2.35
CA LEU A 835 -9.04 30.44 -3.24
C LEU A 835 -10.29 30.88 -2.49
N VAL A 836 -10.52 32.19 -2.44
CA VAL A 836 -11.70 32.79 -1.81
C VAL A 836 -12.60 33.42 -2.86
N GLU A 837 -13.89 33.02 -2.86
CA GLU A 837 -14.92 33.70 -3.63
C GLU A 837 -15.34 34.97 -2.87
N THR A 838 -14.91 36.12 -3.33
CA THR A 838 -14.89 37.38 -2.59
C THR A 838 -15.91 38.39 -3.13
N CYS A 839 -16.82 38.86 -2.27
CA CYS A 839 -17.71 39.95 -2.62
C CYS A 839 -16.90 41.22 -2.96
N LYS A 840 -17.18 41.86 -4.09
CA LYS A 840 -16.42 43.03 -4.55
C LYS A 840 -16.37 44.17 -3.53
N GLU A 841 -17.43 44.32 -2.75
CA GLU A 841 -17.50 45.35 -1.69
C GLU A 841 -16.58 45.03 -0.49
N GLU A 842 -16.24 43.75 -0.30
CA GLU A 842 -15.46 43.22 0.81
C GLU A 842 -13.98 42.97 0.40
N GLN A 843 -13.61 43.15 -0.86
CA GLN A 843 -12.33 42.72 -1.41
C GLN A 843 -11.13 43.20 -0.58
N GLN A 844 -11.04 44.45 -0.24
CA GLN A 844 -9.90 44.98 0.54
C GLN A 844 -9.80 44.37 1.94
N GLN A 845 -10.97 44.10 2.56
CA GLN A 845 -11.02 43.44 3.86
C GLN A 845 -10.59 41.99 3.78
N VAL A 846 -11.05 41.26 2.76
CA VAL A 846 -10.68 39.86 2.54
C VAL A 846 -9.19 39.72 2.17
N GLU A 847 -8.65 40.62 1.32
CA GLU A 847 -7.22 40.69 1.03
C GLU A 847 -6.38 40.85 2.32
N LYS A 848 -6.83 41.72 3.21
CA LYS A 848 -6.19 41.91 4.51
C LYS A 848 -6.26 40.66 5.37
N ILE A 849 -7.42 40.01 5.46
CA ILE A 849 -7.62 38.78 6.24
C ILE A 849 -6.71 37.68 5.71
N LEU A 850 -6.76 37.38 4.41
CA LEU A 850 -5.92 36.37 3.79
C LEU A 850 -4.43 36.62 4.09
N LYS A 851 -3.97 37.86 3.89
CA LYS A 851 -2.58 38.18 4.14
C LYS A 851 -2.18 38.02 5.59
N GLU A 852 -2.99 38.52 6.54
CA GLU A 852 -2.68 38.43 7.95
C GLU A 852 -2.70 36.96 8.43
N GLU A 853 -3.74 36.20 8.14
CA GLU A 853 -3.88 34.84 8.64
C GLU A 853 -2.87 33.88 8.02
N MET A 854 -2.58 34.01 6.72
CA MET A 854 -1.56 33.17 6.08
C MET A 854 -0.14 33.51 6.56
N LEU A 855 0.18 34.81 6.75
CA LEU A 855 1.51 35.18 7.23
C LEU A 855 1.76 34.79 8.69
N HIS A 856 0.72 34.75 9.52
CA HIS A 856 0.81 34.44 10.95
C HIS A 856 0.40 33.01 11.30
N ALA A 857 0.17 32.14 10.30
CA ALA A 857 -0.18 30.74 10.54
C ALA A 857 0.93 29.94 11.25
N ALA A 858 2.18 30.40 11.18
CA ALA A 858 3.30 29.84 11.91
C ALA A 858 4.35 30.90 12.24
N ASP A 859 5.03 30.76 13.38
CA ASP A 859 6.18 31.60 13.76
C ASP A 859 7.48 30.93 13.30
N LEU A 860 8.08 31.45 12.23
CA LEU A 860 9.27 30.92 11.60
C LEU A 860 10.47 31.89 11.73
N ALA A 861 11.68 31.33 11.69
CA ALA A 861 12.91 32.11 11.63
C ALA A 861 13.03 32.97 10.35
N VAL A 862 12.24 32.64 9.33
CA VAL A 862 12.08 33.39 8.08
C VAL A 862 10.62 33.74 7.89
N THR A 863 10.32 34.99 7.49
CA THR A 863 8.93 35.42 7.28
C THR A 863 8.30 34.63 6.15
N LEU A 864 7.06 34.18 6.36
CA LEU A 864 6.25 33.65 5.26
C LEU A 864 5.94 34.79 4.29
N GLU A 865 5.77 34.48 3.04
CA GLU A 865 5.33 35.44 2.00
C GLU A 865 4.15 34.80 1.25
N VAL A 866 3.22 35.67 0.86
CA VAL A 866 2.00 35.30 0.17
C VAL A 866 1.84 36.17 -1.06
N ASP A 867 1.77 35.54 -2.21
CA ASP A 867 1.43 36.20 -3.46
C ASP A 867 -0.08 36.16 -3.63
N MET A 868 -0.70 37.32 -3.91
CA MET A 868 -2.16 37.42 -4.04
C MET A 868 -2.56 38.04 -5.35
N HIS A 869 -3.54 37.47 -6.00
CA HIS A 869 -4.12 37.98 -7.23
C HIS A 869 -5.65 37.95 -7.19
N ALA A 870 -6.27 38.94 -7.80
CA ALA A 870 -7.71 38.98 -7.99
C ALA A 870 -8.06 38.72 -9.46
N GLY A 871 -9.14 37.98 -9.72
CA GLY A 871 -9.56 37.67 -11.09
C GLY A 871 -11.07 37.47 -11.23
N ASN A 872 -11.58 37.66 -12.43
CA ASN A 872 -12.99 37.37 -12.75
C ASN A 872 -13.19 35.88 -13.13
N ASN A 873 -12.16 35.11 -13.13
CA ASN A 873 -12.13 33.65 -13.23
C ASN A 873 -10.86 33.13 -12.57
N TRP A 874 -10.78 31.81 -12.36
CA TRP A 874 -9.63 31.22 -11.68
C TRP A 874 -8.32 31.32 -12.48
N TYR A 875 -8.39 31.45 -13.81
CA TYR A 875 -7.20 31.69 -14.65
C TYR A 875 -6.58 33.07 -14.43
N GLU A 876 -7.41 34.08 -14.29
CA GLU A 876 -6.96 35.47 -14.04
C GLU A 876 -6.46 35.66 -12.59
N ALA A 877 -7.02 34.94 -11.67
CA ALA A 877 -6.64 35.00 -10.25
C ALA A 877 -5.32 34.29 -9.96
N LYS A 878 -4.74 33.53 -10.91
CA LYS A 878 -3.46 32.81 -10.77
C LYS A 878 -2.33 33.42 -11.64
#